data_4f18aa9dbb0428ccbcd7662b4d60ed24
#
_entry.id   4f18aa9dbb0428ccbcd7662b4d60ed24
#
_cell.length_a   1.000
_cell.length_b   1.000
_cell.length_c   1.000
_cell.angle_alpha   90.00
_cell.angle_beta   90.00
_cell.angle_gamma   90.00
#
_symmetry.space_group_name_H-M   'P 1'
#
loop_
_entity.id
_entity.type
_entity.pdbx_description
1 polymer ?
#
loop_
_entity_poly.entity_id
_entity_poly.type
_entity_poly.pdbx_seq_one_letter_code
_entity_poly.pdbx_strand_id
1 'polypeptide(L)'
;MENVIRIQGARAHNLKNIDVELPRNRLTVITGMSGSGKSSLAFDTIFAEGQRRYIDTFSAYARNFMGNVERPDVDKITGLSPVISIEQKTTNRNPRSTVGTTTEVYDFLRLLYARAGEAYSYLSGEKMVKYTEEQILELIMREYDGRKMYLLAPLVRNRKGHYKELFEQVRKKGYLNVRVDGKLMEISRGMKLDRYKMHSIEVVIDKLVVSINDGPRLKESLRVAMKQGDGLILLLDATTDEIRYYSRRLMCPVTGLAYSEPAPHNFSFNSPHGACPRCKGLGEVNVIDMEKIVPDPSLSIYKGGIAALGKYKDTLVFRQIEALCKRHGATLKTPIKDLPEEAMDEIINGTEEPVAVTTAWLGHSSFSYAYEGVAKYIAMMQGESDDEASSARKKAAPFIRTAVCPECQGQRLNKEALHYFIDGKNIAEPASMDIAELSKWVNGLEEKLSPAQRTIAVEILKEIRSRLDFILEVGLDYLSLNRPSATLSGGESQRIRLATQIGSRLVNVLYILDEPSIGLHQRDNIRLIDSLKELRDTGNSVIVVEHDKDMMLSADYVVDMGPKAGRLGGEVVFAGTPDEMIKTDTLTSSYLNGRRQIEVPATRRPGNGHHLVLRGATGNNLKKVDISFPLGTFICVSGVSGSGKSTLINATLQPILSQRFYRSEQEPLPYQSIEGIEHIDKVVNVDQSPIGRTPRSNPATYTGVFADIRNLFVSLPEAKIRGYKPGRFSFNVSGGRCETCKGNGYKTIEMNFLPDVLVPCEDCHGRRYNRETLEVRYRGKSIADVLDMTINMAVEFFENIPAILSKIKVLQDVGLGYIKLGQPSTTLSGGESQRVKLATELAKRDTGRTLYILDEPTTGLHFEDIRVLLGVLNKLVDKGNTIIVIEHNLDVIKSADYLIDMGPDGGRGGGRILFTGTPEALAADLQTESRTAPFLRKELSQG
;
A
#
# COMPACT_ATOMS: atom_id res chain seq x y z
N MET A 1 -29.34 31.82 2.60
CA MET A 1 -28.01 31.34 2.93
C MET A 1 -27.00 32.22 2.23
N GLU A 2 -25.92 32.61 2.88
CA GLU A 2 -24.82 33.35 2.21
C GLU A 2 -24.29 32.54 1.04
N ASN A 3 -24.24 33.13 -0.16
CA ASN A 3 -23.70 32.43 -1.37
C ASN A 3 -22.18 32.39 -1.45
N VAL A 4 -21.51 32.87 -0.41
CA VAL A 4 -20.05 32.97 -0.34
C VAL A 4 -19.51 32.46 1.01
N ILE A 5 -18.33 31.85 0.98
CA ILE A 5 -17.50 31.57 2.14
C ILE A 5 -16.63 32.80 2.32
N ARG A 6 -16.78 33.51 3.44
CA ARG A 6 -16.04 34.74 3.71
C ARG A 6 -15.02 34.48 4.82
N ILE A 7 -13.75 34.69 4.52
CA ILE A 7 -12.60 34.53 5.41
C ILE A 7 -12.06 35.94 5.68
N GLN A 8 -11.88 36.26 6.95
CA GLN A 8 -11.40 37.58 7.39
C GLN A 8 -10.24 37.40 8.36
N GLY A 9 -9.13 38.09 8.09
CA GLY A 9 -7.97 38.16 8.95
C GLY A 9 -7.21 36.83 9.10
N ALA A 10 -7.01 36.07 8.03
CA ALA A 10 -6.26 34.81 8.10
C ALA A 10 -4.73 35.08 8.22
N ARG A 11 -4.11 34.48 9.24
CA ARG A 11 -2.69 34.69 9.61
C ARG A 11 -1.94 33.38 9.82
N ALA A 12 -2.51 32.24 9.45
CA ALA A 12 -1.86 30.95 9.60
C ALA A 12 -0.53 30.90 8.83
N HIS A 13 0.54 30.49 9.50
CA HIS A 13 1.90 30.35 8.94
C HIS A 13 2.46 31.62 8.27
N ASN A 14 2.46 31.70 6.95
CA ASN A 14 2.99 32.83 6.19
C ASN A 14 1.91 33.77 5.67
N LEU A 15 0.63 33.52 5.97
CA LEU A 15 -0.46 34.38 5.54
C LEU A 15 -0.38 35.76 6.21
N LYS A 16 -0.58 36.83 5.44
CA LYS A 16 -0.39 38.23 5.86
C LYS A 16 -1.72 38.89 6.17
N ASN A 17 -2.49 38.36 7.12
CA ASN A 17 -3.77 38.93 7.54
C ASN A 17 -4.73 39.14 6.36
N ILE A 18 -4.92 38.10 5.59
CA ILE A 18 -5.67 38.17 4.32
C ILE A 18 -7.17 38.05 4.53
N ASP A 19 -7.91 38.78 3.70
CA ASP A 19 -9.35 38.65 3.52
C ASP A 19 -9.62 38.07 2.14
N VAL A 20 -10.49 37.05 2.05
CA VAL A 20 -10.90 36.44 0.77
C VAL A 20 -12.32 35.93 0.82
N GLU A 21 -13.04 36.09 -0.29
CA GLU A 21 -14.38 35.57 -0.50
C GLU A 21 -14.34 34.48 -1.56
N LEU A 22 -14.90 33.31 -1.24
CA LEU A 22 -14.97 32.16 -2.14
C LEU A 22 -16.44 31.83 -2.44
N PRO A 23 -16.83 31.73 -3.71
CA PRO A 23 -18.20 31.41 -4.07
C PRO A 23 -18.57 29.98 -3.65
N ARG A 24 -19.81 29.78 -3.12
CA ARG A 24 -20.32 28.45 -2.80
C ARG A 24 -20.87 27.76 -4.05
N ASN A 25 -20.94 26.44 -4.02
CA ASN A 25 -21.42 25.58 -5.11
C ASN A 25 -20.68 25.86 -6.43
N ARG A 26 -19.36 26.10 -6.32
CA ARG A 26 -18.46 26.37 -7.42
C ARG A 26 -17.18 25.55 -7.27
N LEU A 27 -16.50 25.29 -8.39
CA LEU A 27 -15.16 24.77 -8.43
C LEU A 27 -14.17 25.93 -8.31
N THR A 28 -13.52 26.06 -7.17
CA THR A 28 -12.51 27.07 -6.87
C THR A 28 -11.12 26.47 -6.89
N VAL A 29 -10.21 27.04 -7.66
CA VAL A 29 -8.79 26.62 -7.68
C VAL A 29 -7.96 27.64 -6.91
N ILE A 30 -7.18 27.19 -5.93
CA ILE A 30 -6.17 27.99 -5.22
C ILE A 30 -4.81 27.66 -5.81
N THR A 31 -4.17 28.61 -6.45
CA THR A 31 -2.90 28.45 -7.15
C THR A 31 -1.84 29.43 -6.64
N GLY A 32 -0.63 29.41 -7.22
CA GLY A 32 0.53 30.26 -6.87
C GLY A 32 1.80 29.45 -6.67
N MET A 33 2.94 30.11 -6.50
CA MET A 33 4.25 29.48 -6.30
C MET A 33 4.27 28.49 -5.12
N SER A 34 5.17 27.51 -5.15
CA SER A 34 5.42 26.63 -4.00
C SER A 34 5.83 27.47 -2.78
N GLY A 35 5.17 27.23 -1.62
CA GLY A 35 5.39 28.03 -0.41
C GLY A 35 4.74 29.42 -0.40
N SER A 36 3.82 29.74 -1.32
CA SER A 36 3.09 31.04 -1.34
C SER A 36 1.96 31.14 -0.29
N GLY A 37 1.59 30.02 0.38
CA GLY A 37 0.54 30.00 1.40
C GLY A 37 -0.77 29.32 0.98
N LYS A 38 -0.81 28.64 -0.16
CA LYS A 38 -1.99 27.91 -0.66
C LYS A 38 -2.54 26.90 0.34
N SER A 39 -1.69 25.99 0.79
CA SER A 39 -2.07 24.96 1.77
C SER A 39 -2.41 25.57 3.12
N SER A 40 -1.73 26.66 3.52
CA SER A 40 -2.06 27.40 4.74
C SER A 40 -3.48 28.01 4.70
N LEU A 41 -3.91 28.49 3.54
CA LEU A 41 -5.28 28.98 3.37
C LEU A 41 -6.28 27.82 3.32
N ALA A 42 -6.05 26.80 2.48
CA ALA A 42 -6.99 25.72 2.23
C ALA A 42 -7.13 24.75 3.42
N PHE A 43 -5.99 24.26 3.95
CA PHE A 43 -5.97 23.22 4.97
C PHE A 43 -5.83 23.79 6.38
N ASP A 44 -4.81 24.62 6.63
CA ASP A 44 -4.54 25.11 7.99
C ASP A 44 -5.52 26.22 8.45
N THR A 45 -6.31 26.78 7.53
CA THR A 45 -7.33 27.79 7.85
C THR A 45 -8.74 27.28 7.62
N ILE A 46 -9.14 27.01 6.35
CA ILE A 46 -10.53 26.66 6.00
C ILE A 46 -10.90 25.29 6.54
N PHE A 47 -10.10 24.25 6.21
CA PHE A 47 -10.38 22.88 6.68
C PHE A 47 -10.28 22.77 8.20
N ALA A 48 -9.24 23.34 8.82
CA ALA A 48 -9.04 23.30 10.26
C ALA A 48 -10.22 23.92 11.02
N GLU A 49 -10.74 25.08 10.58
CA GLU A 49 -11.92 25.70 11.20
C GLU A 49 -13.20 24.87 10.96
N GLY A 50 -13.38 24.31 9.77
CA GLY A 50 -14.51 23.43 9.47
C GLY A 50 -14.52 22.17 10.32
N GLN A 51 -13.34 21.53 10.47
CA GLN A 51 -13.16 20.36 11.32
C GLN A 51 -13.40 20.69 12.81
N ARG A 52 -12.87 21.83 13.29
CA ARG A 52 -13.12 22.30 14.65
C ARG A 52 -14.60 22.47 14.94
N ARG A 53 -15.36 23.13 14.05
CA ARG A 53 -16.81 23.31 14.19
C ARG A 53 -17.57 21.99 14.20
N TYR A 54 -17.13 21.03 13.39
CA TYR A 54 -17.72 19.69 13.36
C TYR A 54 -17.50 18.98 14.70
N ILE A 55 -16.27 19.01 15.24
CA ILE A 55 -15.93 18.43 16.54
C ILE A 55 -16.69 19.11 17.68
N ASP A 56 -16.92 20.40 17.60
CA ASP A 56 -17.72 21.15 18.60
C ASP A 56 -19.18 20.65 18.71
N THR A 57 -19.71 19.99 17.67
CA THR A 57 -21.06 19.38 17.70
C THR A 57 -21.12 18.08 18.51
N PHE A 58 -19.98 17.46 18.82
CA PHE A 58 -19.95 16.22 19.59
C PHE A 58 -20.17 16.44 21.09
N SER A 59 -20.56 15.37 21.81
CA SER A 59 -20.66 15.37 23.25
C SER A 59 -19.32 15.71 23.93
N ALA A 60 -19.37 16.27 25.13
CA ALA A 60 -18.17 16.61 25.91
C ALA A 60 -17.24 15.40 26.12
N TYR A 61 -17.81 14.19 26.28
CA TYR A 61 -17.05 12.95 26.38
C TYR A 61 -16.28 12.64 25.11
N ALA A 62 -16.93 12.71 23.93
CA ALA A 62 -16.29 12.46 22.64
C ALA A 62 -15.20 13.51 22.34
N ARG A 63 -15.44 14.80 22.68
CA ARG A 63 -14.44 15.87 22.51
C ARG A 63 -13.19 15.63 23.34
N ASN A 64 -13.32 15.19 24.59
CA ASN A 64 -12.17 14.85 25.44
C ASN A 64 -11.36 13.67 24.89
N PHE A 65 -11.99 12.75 24.17
CA PHE A 65 -11.32 11.61 23.53
C PHE A 65 -10.59 12.01 22.25
N MET A 66 -11.11 13.01 21.51
CA MET A 66 -10.55 13.48 20.24
C MET A 66 -9.47 14.57 20.40
N GLY A 67 -9.27 15.05 21.64
CA GLY A 67 -8.32 16.13 21.93
C GLY A 67 -8.87 17.53 21.58
N ASN A 68 -8.27 18.56 22.13
CA ASN A 68 -8.58 19.96 21.78
C ASN A 68 -7.95 20.29 20.43
N VAL A 69 -8.76 20.50 19.42
CA VAL A 69 -8.31 21.06 18.13
C VAL A 69 -8.13 22.57 18.32
N GLU A 70 -6.90 23.05 18.14
CA GLU A 70 -6.60 24.48 18.23
C GLU A 70 -7.36 25.27 17.16
N ARG A 71 -7.86 26.41 17.53
CA ARG A 71 -8.49 27.33 16.57
C ARG A 71 -7.42 27.89 15.62
N PRO A 72 -7.63 27.83 14.29
CA PRO A 72 -6.70 28.48 13.36
C PRO A 72 -6.62 29.98 13.63
N ASP A 73 -5.48 30.58 13.32
CA ASP A 73 -5.27 32.02 13.46
C ASP A 73 -6.00 32.79 12.37
N VAL A 74 -7.27 33.02 12.62
CA VAL A 74 -8.21 33.73 11.74
C VAL A 74 -9.24 34.48 12.57
N ASP A 75 -9.60 35.69 12.17
CA ASP A 75 -10.57 36.50 12.90
C ASP A 75 -11.96 35.87 12.81
N LYS A 76 -12.43 35.62 11.58
CA LYS A 76 -13.76 35.10 11.35
C LYS A 76 -13.85 34.33 10.01
N ILE A 77 -14.57 33.21 10.02
CA ILE A 77 -15.01 32.52 8.78
C ILE A 77 -16.53 32.32 8.83
N THR A 78 -17.24 32.75 7.78
CA THR A 78 -18.69 32.55 7.63
C THR A 78 -19.01 31.79 6.36
N GLY A 79 -20.19 31.18 6.30
CA GLY A 79 -20.67 30.45 5.11
C GLY A 79 -20.09 29.04 4.94
N LEU A 80 -19.33 28.49 5.91
CA LEU A 80 -18.79 27.13 5.81
C LEU A 80 -19.90 26.09 5.89
N SER A 81 -19.87 25.15 4.95
CA SER A 81 -20.55 23.85 5.02
C SER A 81 -19.68 22.83 5.78
N PRO A 82 -20.20 21.62 6.11
CA PRO A 82 -19.36 20.51 6.54
C PRO A 82 -18.21 20.28 5.57
N VAL A 83 -16.98 20.09 6.09
CA VAL A 83 -15.77 20.05 5.27
C VAL A 83 -15.22 18.63 5.21
N ILE A 84 -14.85 18.18 4.02
CA ILE A 84 -14.15 16.92 3.77
C ILE A 84 -12.83 17.21 3.04
N SER A 85 -11.73 16.75 3.61
CA SER A 85 -10.39 16.85 3.01
C SER A 85 -9.99 15.57 2.32
N ILE A 86 -9.42 15.69 1.11
CA ILE A 86 -8.86 14.58 0.33
C ILE A 86 -7.39 14.88 0.06
N GLU A 87 -6.53 14.45 1.00
CA GLU A 87 -5.08 14.66 0.96
C GLU A 87 -4.36 13.46 0.31
N GLN A 88 -3.13 13.71 -0.17
CA GLN A 88 -2.27 12.68 -0.76
C GLN A 88 -1.69 11.69 0.22
N LYS A 89 -1.57 12.04 1.50
CA LYS A 89 -0.88 11.19 2.48
C LYS A 89 -1.59 9.82 2.61
N THR A 90 -0.93 8.79 2.14
CA THR A 90 -1.35 7.40 2.34
C THR A 90 -1.04 6.99 3.77
N THR A 91 -2.02 7.10 4.65
CA THR A 91 -1.89 6.68 6.05
C THR A 91 -2.18 5.19 6.26
N ASN A 92 -2.80 4.53 5.29
CA ASN A 92 -3.24 3.15 5.46
C ASN A 92 -2.13 2.15 5.09
N ARG A 93 -1.33 1.75 6.09
CA ARG A 93 -0.33 0.68 5.99
C ARG A 93 -0.89 -0.71 6.30
N ASN A 94 -2.20 -0.84 6.50
CA ASN A 94 -2.81 -2.11 6.81
C ASN A 94 -2.72 -3.05 5.60
N PRO A 95 -2.02 -4.20 5.69
CA PRO A 95 -1.86 -5.12 4.57
C PRO A 95 -3.19 -5.80 4.15
N ARG A 96 -4.24 -5.67 4.97
CA ARG A 96 -5.58 -6.19 4.70
C ARG A 96 -6.49 -5.19 3.99
N SER A 97 -6.09 -3.93 3.86
CA SER A 97 -6.84 -2.93 3.10
C SER A 97 -6.56 -3.10 1.61
N THR A 98 -7.60 -3.16 0.81
CA THR A 98 -7.54 -3.30 -0.65
C THR A 98 -8.40 -2.23 -1.32
N VAL A 99 -8.21 -2.03 -2.63
CA VAL A 99 -9.06 -1.15 -3.43
C VAL A 99 -10.53 -1.52 -3.22
N GLY A 100 -10.88 -2.82 -3.29
CA GLY A 100 -12.25 -3.29 -3.14
C GLY A 100 -12.88 -3.01 -1.77
N THR A 101 -12.08 -3.07 -0.69
CA THR A 101 -12.58 -2.75 0.66
C THR A 101 -12.67 -1.25 0.91
N THR A 102 -11.79 -0.46 0.29
CA THR A 102 -11.81 1.01 0.41
C THR A 102 -12.97 1.62 -0.36
N THR A 103 -13.33 1.04 -1.51
CA THR A 103 -14.44 1.49 -2.38
C THR A 103 -15.77 0.83 -2.05
N GLU A 104 -15.81 -0.07 -1.06
CA GLU A 104 -16.97 -0.88 -0.66
C GLU A 104 -17.49 -1.84 -1.74
N VAL A 105 -16.92 -1.86 -2.95
CA VAL A 105 -17.34 -2.76 -4.04
C VAL A 105 -17.24 -4.22 -3.62
N TYR A 106 -16.18 -4.58 -2.88
CA TYR A 106 -15.99 -5.93 -2.38
C TYR A 106 -17.07 -6.34 -1.37
N ASP A 107 -17.63 -5.40 -0.61
CA ASP A 107 -18.70 -5.68 0.34
C ASP A 107 -20.00 -6.06 -0.37
N PHE A 108 -20.30 -5.40 -1.47
CA PHE A 108 -21.43 -5.76 -2.34
C PHE A 108 -21.18 -7.08 -3.09
N LEU A 109 -19.95 -7.35 -3.53
CA LEU A 109 -19.61 -8.66 -4.11
C LEU A 109 -19.81 -9.80 -3.10
N ARG A 110 -19.38 -9.63 -1.84
CA ARG A 110 -19.62 -10.60 -0.78
C ARG A 110 -21.13 -10.86 -0.57
N LEU A 111 -21.92 -9.80 -0.60
CA LEU A 111 -23.37 -9.92 -0.48
C LEU A 111 -23.96 -10.65 -1.69
N LEU A 112 -23.51 -10.34 -2.90
CA LEU A 112 -23.94 -10.99 -4.14
C LEU A 112 -23.66 -12.50 -4.09
N TYR A 113 -22.42 -12.90 -3.74
CA TYR A 113 -22.06 -14.32 -3.64
C TYR A 113 -22.78 -15.06 -2.52
N ALA A 114 -23.03 -14.40 -1.38
CA ALA A 114 -23.80 -14.98 -0.29
C ALA A 114 -25.28 -15.21 -0.64
N ARG A 115 -25.86 -14.41 -1.54
CA ARG A 115 -27.30 -14.47 -1.86
C ARG A 115 -27.61 -15.16 -3.18
N ALA A 116 -26.75 -15.04 -4.18
CA ALA A 116 -26.98 -15.55 -5.52
C ALA A 116 -25.95 -16.60 -5.97
N GLY A 117 -24.89 -16.85 -5.18
CA GLY A 117 -23.85 -17.81 -5.49
C GLY A 117 -24.31 -19.25 -5.38
N GLU A 118 -23.90 -20.08 -6.34
CA GLU A 118 -24.13 -21.52 -6.33
C GLU A 118 -22.95 -22.24 -5.68
N ALA A 119 -23.23 -23.07 -4.66
CA ALA A 119 -22.22 -23.81 -3.93
C ALA A 119 -21.86 -25.14 -4.59
N TYR A 120 -20.57 -25.45 -4.65
CA TYR A 120 -20.04 -26.71 -5.15
C TYR A 120 -19.10 -27.33 -4.11
N SER A 121 -19.04 -28.66 -4.06
CA SER A 121 -18.17 -29.40 -3.15
C SER A 121 -16.72 -29.31 -3.60
N TYR A 122 -15.82 -28.83 -2.74
CA TYR A 122 -14.38 -28.80 -3.03
C TYR A 122 -13.73 -30.20 -3.05
N LEU A 123 -14.47 -31.26 -2.65
CA LEU A 123 -13.98 -32.65 -2.70
C LEU A 123 -14.37 -33.36 -3.99
N SER A 124 -15.60 -33.15 -4.50
CA SER A 124 -16.14 -33.88 -5.65
C SER A 124 -16.41 -33.00 -6.86
N GLY A 125 -16.42 -31.67 -6.70
CA GLY A 125 -16.86 -30.77 -7.78
C GLY A 125 -18.37 -30.73 -8.02
N GLU A 126 -19.16 -31.54 -7.30
CA GLU A 126 -20.60 -31.61 -7.46
C GLU A 126 -21.33 -30.43 -6.84
N LYS A 127 -22.43 -30.00 -7.47
CA LYS A 127 -23.30 -28.95 -6.97
C LYS A 127 -23.91 -29.33 -5.64
N MET A 128 -23.84 -28.48 -4.65
CA MET A 128 -24.44 -28.69 -3.35
C MET A 128 -25.93 -28.38 -3.38
N VAL A 129 -26.68 -29.17 -2.66
CA VAL A 129 -28.13 -29.09 -2.62
C VAL A 129 -28.63 -28.89 -1.19
N LYS A 130 -29.76 -28.22 -1.07
CA LYS A 130 -30.51 -28.03 0.16
C LYS A 130 -31.92 -28.50 -0.11
N TYR A 131 -32.40 -29.46 0.69
CA TYR A 131 -33.73 -30.06 0.51
C TYR A 131 -34.67 -29.68 1.66
N THR A 132 -35.95 -29.47 1.37
CA THR A 132 -36.99 -29.49 2.40
C THR A 132 -37.30 -30.92 2.82
N GLU A 133 -37.99 -31.11 3.97
CA GLU A 133 -38.41 -32.46 4.42
C GLU A 133 -39.34 -33.13 3.41
N GLU A 134 -40.23 -32.35 2.77
CA GLU A 134 -41.12 -32.81 1.74
C GLU A 134 -40.38 -33.26 0.49
N GLN A 135 -39.41 -32.50 0.04
CA GLN A 135 -38.56 -32.87 -1.11
C GLN A 135 -37.74 -34.13 -0.83
N ILE A 136 -37.19 -34.27 0.38
CA ILE A 136 -36.46 -35.49 0.78
C ILE A 136 -37.39 -36.68 0.76
N LEU A 137 -38.61 -36.55 1.31
CA LEU A 137 -39.62 -37.60 1.32
C LEU A 137 -39.97 -38.03 -0.10
N GLU A 138 -40.25 -37.10 -0.99
CA GLU A 138 -40.62 -37.34 -2.40
C GLU A 138 -39.47 -38.03 -3.18
N LEU A 139 -38.24 -37.55 -2.99
CA LEU A 139 -37.04 -38.13 -3.60
C LEU A 139 -36.83 -39.57 -3.13
N ILE A 140 -36.93 -39.84 -1.84
CA ILE A 140 -36.75 -41.18 -1.29
C ILE A 140 -37.85 -42.13 -1.82
N MET A 141 -39.10 -41.71 -1.82
CA MET A 141 -40.21 -42.53 -2.35
C MET A 141 -40.08 -42.81 -3.85
N ARG A 142 -39.58 -41.83 -4.62
CA ARG A 142 -39.42 -41.99 -6.08
C ARG A 142 -38.20 -42.84 -6.46
N GLU A 143 -37.05 -42.65 -5.79
CA GLU A 143 -35.78 -43.28 -6.21
C GLU A 143 -35.55 -44.66 -5.59
N TYR A 144 -36.18 -44.96 -4.45
CA TYR A 144 -35.91 -46.18 -3.67
C TYR A 144 -37.14 -47.07 -3.47
N ASP A 145 -38.21 -46.87 -4.23
CA ASP A 145 -39.42 -47.69 -4.10
C ASP A 145 -39.10 -49.20 -4.23
N GLY A 146 -39.63 -50.01 -3.28
CA GLY A 146 -39.37 -51.42 -3.19
C GLY A 146 -38.03 -51.84 -2.56
N ARG A 147 -37.11 -50.90 -2.29
CA ARG A 147 -35.77 -51.20 -1.73
C ARG A 147 -35.77 -51.19 -0.20
N LYS A 148 -34.94 -52.07 0.38
CA LYS A 148 -34.70 -52.12 1.82
C LYS A 148 -33.63 -51.12 2.21
N MET A 149 -34.02 -50.10 3.01
CA MET A 149 -33.17 -48.98 3.39
C MET A 149 -33.02 -48.86 4.89
N TYR A 150 -31.88 -48.38 5.33
CA TYR A 150 -31.66 -47.94 6.71
C TYR A 150 -31.60 -46.42 6.71
N LEU A 151 -32.44 -45.80 7.56
CA LEU A 151 -32.42 -44.39 7.81
C LEU A 151 -31.53 -44.10 9.03
N LEU A 152 -30.45 -43.34 8.84
CA LEU A 152 -29.44 -43.08 9.84
C LEU A 152 -29.37 -41.59 10.15
N ALA A 153 -29.02 -41.26 11.39
CA ALA A 153 -28.73 -39.89 11.83
C ALA A 153 -27.28 -39.80 12.37
N PRO A 154 -26.44 -38.92 11.88
CA PRO A 154 -25.07 -38.79 12.35
C PRO A 154 -25.04 -38.10 13.73
N LEU A 155 -24.34 -38.70 14.69
CA LEU A 155 -24.12 -38.20 16.02
C LEU A 155 -22.69 -37.67 16.20
N VAL A 156 -21.72 -38.32 15.57
CA VAL A 156 -20.30 -37.93 15.59
C VAL A 156 -19.74 -38.06 14.18
N ARG A 157 -18.96 -37.08 13.75
CA ARG A 157 -18.32 -37.07 12.43
C ARG A 157 -16.84 -36.77 12.58
N ASN A 158 -16.00 -37.78 12.29
CA ASN A 158 -14.55 -37.70 12.23
C ASN A 158 -13.91 -36.99 13.46
N ARG A 159 -14.24 -37.49 14.69
CA ARG A 159 -13.71 -36.94 15.94
C ARG A 159 -13.10 -38.02 16.84
N LYS A 160 -12.03 -37.69 17.53
CA LYS A 160 -11.42 -38.57 18.54
C LYS A 160 -12.29 -38.67 19.80
N GLY A 161 -12.35 -39.83 20.39
CA GLY A 161 -13.09 -40.07 21.62
C GLY A 161 -13.48 -41.51 21.87
N HIS A 162 -13.74 -41.87 23.13
CA HIS A 162 -14.17 -43.26 23.47
C HIS A 162 -15.70 -43.47 23.43
N TYR A 163 -16.48 -42.41 23.41
CA TYR A 163 -17.93 -42.31 23.23
C TYR A 163 -18.83 -43.23 24.08
N LYS A 164 -18.33 -43.72 25.20
CA LYS A 164 -19.10 -44.62 26.11
C LYS A 164 -20.43 -44.03 26.57
N GLU A 165 -20.39 -42.77 27.01
CA GLU A 165 -21.60 -42.07 27.49
C GLU A 165 -22.60 -41.82 26.36
N LEU A 166 -22.13 -41.53 25.15
CA LEU A 166 -22.99 -41.37 23.98
C LEU A 166 -23.75 -42.66 23.65
N PHE A 167 -23.08 -43.82 23.66
CA PHE A 167 -23.75 -45.09 23.40
C PHE A 167 -24.78 -45.41 24.48
N GLU A 168 -24.50 -45.10 25.76
CA GLU A 168 -25.47 -45.28 26.83
C GLU A 168 -26.69 -44.36 26.69
N GLN A 169 -26.49 -43.10 26.27
CA GLN A 169 -27.57 -42.15 25.99
C GLN A 169 -28.43 -42.59 24.82
N VAL A 170 -27.83 -43.04 23.70
CA VAL A 170 -28.52 -43.54 22.51
C VAL A 170 -29.35 -44.77 22.87
N ARG A 171 -28.80 -45.68 23.66
CA ARG A 171 -29.52 -46.88 24.15
C ARG A 171 -30.70 -46.53 25.08
N LYS A 172 -30.53 -45.58 25.98
CA LYS A 172 -31.62 -45.09 26.85
C LYS A 172 -32.79 -44.48 26.07
N LYS A 173 -32.52 -43.91 24.88
CA LYS A 173 -33.52 -43.38 23.96
C LYS A 173 -34.22 -44.47 23.14
N GLY A 174 -33.86 -45.75 23.33
CA GLY A 174 -34.50 -46.92 22.67
C GLY A 174 -33.84 -47.35 21.35
N TYR A 175 -32.73 -46.75 20.93
CA TYR A 175 -32.03 -47.17 19.71
C TYR A 175 -31.01 -48.26 20.03
N LEU A 176 -31.11 -49.37 19.30
CA LEU A 176 -30.26 -50.53 19.56
C LEU A 176 -29.12 -50.69 18.57
N ASN A 177 -29.20 -50.06 17.41
CA ASN A 177 -28.21 -50.19 16.34
C ASN A 177 -27.56 -48.86 16.01
N VAL A 178 -26.26 -48.93 15.79
CA VAL A 178 -25.43 -47.81 15.28
C VAL A 178 -24.56 -48.30 14.13
N ARG A 179 -24.16 -47.38 13.32
CA ARG A 179 -23.10 -47.59 12.34
C ARG A 179 -21.85 -46.80 12.83
N VAL A 180 -20.75 -47.54 13.02
CA VAL A 180 -19.50 -46.98 13.50
C VAL A 180 -18.42 -47.22 12.45
N ASP A 181 -17.79 -46.17 11.97
CA ASP A 181 -16.71 -46.20 10.95
C ASP A 181 -17.08 -47.10 9.76
N GLY A 182 -18.33 -46.99 9.31
CA GLY A 182 -18.86 -47.73 8.17
C GLY A 182 -19.46 -49.08 8.51
N LYS A 183 -19.39 -49.60 9.74
CA LYS A 183 -19.91 -50.93 10.10
C LYS A 183 -21.13 -50.81 11.00
N LEU A 184 -22.21 -51.51 10.58
CA LEU A 184 -23.42 -51.65 11.40
C LEU A 184 -23.15 -52.59 12.58
N MET A 185 -23.49 -52.16 13.79
CA MET A 185 -23.32 -52.95 15.00
C MET A 185 -24.41 -52.65 16.03
N GLU A 186 -24.66 -53.61 16.93
CA GLU A 186 -25.58 -53.46 18.05
C GLU A 186 -24.88 -52.82 19.24
N ILE A 187 -25.56 -51.89 19.91
CA ILE A 187 -24.99 -51.20 21.09
C ILE A 187 -24.98 -52.15 22.28
N SER A 188 -23.83 -52.67 22.64
CA SER A 188 -23.65 -53.49 23.84
C SER A 188 -23.48 -52.63 25.10
N ARG A 189 -23.79 -53.21 26.29
CA ARG A 189 -23.60 -52.50 27.55
C ARG A 189 -22.13 -52.22 27.83
N GLY A 190 -21.80 -50.95 28.04
CA GLY A 190 -20.41 -50.53 28.29
C GLY A 190 -19.56 -50.35 27.01
N MET A 191 -20.15 -50.37 25.82
CA MET A 191 -19.48 -50.17 24.55
C MET A 191 -18.62 -48.89 24.56
N LYS A 192 -17.37 -49.01 24.10
CA LYS A 192 -16.39 -47.90 23.96
C LYS A 192 -15.53 -48.09 22.73
N LEU A 193 -15.08 -46.98 22.14
CA LEU A 193 -14.18 -46.94 20.99
C LEU A 193 -12.78 -46.56 21.42
N ASP A 194 -11.81 -46.68 20.50
CA ASP A 194 -10.42 -46.25 20.71
C ASP A 194 -10.36 -44.72 20.83
N ARG A 195 -9.91 -44.22 21.97
CA ARG A 195 -9.83 -42.77 22.28
C ARG A 195 -8.97 -41.95 21.31
N TYR A 196 -7.96 -42.58 20.74
CA TYR A 196 -6.94 -41.90 19.92
C TYR A 196 -7.24 -41.90 18.42
N LYS A 197 -8.22 -42.73 17.97
CA LYS A 197 -8.67 -42.79 16.59
C LYS A 197 -9.81 -41.81 16.31
N MET A 198 -9.91 -41.42 15.07
CA MET A 198 -11.05 -40.66 14.55
C MET A 198 -12.20 -41.57 14.29
N HIS A 199 -13.38 -41.24 14.79
CA HIS A 199 -14.60 -42.06 14.63
C HIS A 199 -15.72 -41.26 14.02
N SER A 200 -16.55 -41.94 13.22
CA SER A 200 -17.86 -41.48 12.75
C SER A 200 -18.93 -42.44 13.28
N ILE A 201 -19.95 -41.88 13.92
CA ILE A 201 -21.01 -42.66 14.57
C ILE A 201 -22.36 -42.17 14.07
N GLU A 202 -23.14 -43.04 13.45
CA GLU A 202 -24.51 -42.79 13.01
C GLU A 202 -25.45 -43.72 13.75
N VAL A 203 -26.57 -43.17 14.26
CA VAL A 203 -27.62 -43.97 14.87
C VAL A 203 -28.61 -44.40 13.81
N VAL A 204 -29.01 -45.70 13.85
CA VAL A 204 -30.06 -46.22 12.98
C VAL A 204 -31.41 -45.83 13.58
N ILE A 205 -32.16 -45.00 12.87
CA ILE A 205 -33.47 -44.51 13.29
C ILE A 205 -34.56 -45.47 12.88
N ASP A 206 -34.53 -45.94 11.62
CA ASP A 206 -35.51 -46.88 11.10
C ASP A 206 -34.87 -47.81 10.08
N LYS A 207 -35.47 -49.01 9.95
CA LYS A 207 -35.16 -50.06 8.94
C LYS A 207 -36.45 -50.34 8.23
N LEU A 208 -36.57 -49.91 6.97
CA LEU A 208 -37.83 -49.99 6.22
C LEU A 208 -37.59 -50.43 4.78
N VAL A 209 -38.61 -50.99 4.21
CA VAL A 209 -38.73 -51.15 2.74
C VAL A 209 -39.52 -49.95 2.29
N VAL A 210 -38.91 -49.15 1.42
CA VAL A 210 -39.58 -47.93 0.92
C VAL A 210 -40.78 -48.33 0.07
N SER A 211 -41.94 -47.75 0.40
CA SER A 211 -43.18 -47.95 -0.38
C SER A 211 -43.98 -46.68 -0.43
N ILE A 212 -44.59 -46.40 -1.57
CA ILE A 212 -45.46 -45.25 -1.77
C ILE A 212 -46.60 -45.21 -0.76
N ASN A 213 -47.05 -46.42 -0.28
CA ASN A 213 -48.13 -46.52 0.68
C ASN A 213 -47.71 -46.24 2.12
N ASP A 214 -46.41 -46.26 2.45
CA ASP A 214 -45.87 -46.04 3.80
C ASP A 214 -45.42 -44.62 4.04
N GLY A 215 -45.86 -43.65 3.24
CA GLY A 215 -45.48 -42.22 3.31
C GLY A 215 -45.58 -41.60 4.72
N PRO A 216 -46.68 -41.83 5.51
CA PRO A 216 -46.81 -41.30 6.86
C PRO A 216 -45.74 -41.83 7.83
N ARG A 217 -45.39 -43.11 7.76
CA ARG A 217 -44.33 -43.71 8.60
C ARG A 217 -42.95 -43.14 8.24
N LEU A 218 -42.63 -43.09 6.93
CA LEU A 218 -41.37 -42.57 6.45
C LEU A 218 -41.22 -41.10 6.84
N LYS A 219 -42.30 -40.29 6.77
CA LYS A 219 -42.30 -38.87 7.18
C LYS A 219 -41.97 -38.72 8.65
N GLU A 220 -42.54 -39.54 9.53
CA GLU A 220 -42.25 -39.46 10.97
C GLU A 220 -40.82 -39.96 11.26
N SER A 221 -40.35 -41.03 10.63
CA SER A 221 -38.97 -41.49 10.75
C SER A 221 -37.97 -40.47 10.26
N LEU A 222 -38.25 -39.77 9.16
CA LEU A 222 -37.44 -38.66 8.64
C LEU A 222 -37.35 -37.48 9.64
N ARG A 223 -38.50 -37.11 10.23
CA ARG A 223 -38.55 -36.03 11.23
C ARG A 223 -37.72 -36.37 12.46
N VAL A 224 -37.79 -37.60 12.93
CA VAL A 224 -36.96 -38.08 14.07
C VAL A 224 -35.49 -38.10 13.69
N ALA A 225 -35.14 -38.58 12.49
CA ALA A 225 -33.76 -38.63 12.01
C ALA A 225 -33.17 -37.24 11.85
N MET A 226 -33.91 -36.29 11.26
CA MET A 226 -33.52 -34.89 11.14
C MET A 226 -33.27 -34.21 12.47
N LYS A 227 -34.11 -34.50 13.47
CA LYS A 227 -33.96 -33.98 14.82
C LYS A 227 -32.71 -34.53 15.53
N GLN A 228 -32.40 -35.82 15.37
CA GLN A 228 -31.22 -36.44 15.99
C GLN A 228 -29.92 -36.07 15.29
N GLY A 229 -29.96 -35.93 13.94
CA GLY A 229 -28.82 -35.61 13.09
C GLY A 229 -28.64 -34.12 12.83
N ASP A 230 -29.30 -33.20 13.58
CA ASP A 230 -29.22 -31.77 13.42
C ASP A 230 -29.45 -31.30 11.96
N GLY A 231 -30.52 -31.82 11.35
CA GLY A 231 -30.91 -31.52 9.98
C GLY A 231 -30.18 -32.32 8.89
N LEU A 232 -29.40 -33.32 9.25
CA LEU A 232 -28.67 -34.20 8.35
C LEU A 232 -29.13 -35.64 8.55
N ILE A 233 -29.38 -36.36 7.48
CA ILE A 233 -29.67 -37.80 7.47
C ILE A 233 -28.84 -38.53 6.42
N LEU A 234 -28.66 -39.83 6.65
CA LEU A 234 -28.06 -40.75 5.70
C LEU A 234 -29.08 -41.85 5.36
N LEU A 235 -29.20 -42.13 4.12
CA LEU A 235 -29.97 -43.28 3.63
C LEU A 235 -28.98 -44.33 3.13
N LEU A 236 -28.98 -45.50 3.76
CA LEU A 236 -28.09 -46.60 3.42
C LEU A 236 -28.93 -47.73 2.77
N ASP A 237 -28.60 -48.09 1.53
CA ASP A 237 -29.19 -49.24 0.85
C ASP A 237 -28.65 -50.53 1.49
N ALA A 238 -29.56 -51.37 2.03
CA ALA A 238 -29.19 -52.61 2.70
C ALA A 238 -28.62 -53.69 1.76
N THR A 239 -28.74 -53.50 0.43
CA THR A 239 -28.32 -54.46 -0.57
C THR A 239 -27.01 -54.10 -1.22
N THR A 240 -26.83 -52.79 -1.55
CA THR A 240 -25.64 -52.29 -2.26
C THR A 240 -24.60 -51.66 -1.34
N ASP A 241 -24.96 -51.42 -0.07
CA ASP A 241 -24.16 -50.65 0.94
C ASP A 241 -23.84 -49.20 0.50
N GLU A 242 -24.58 -48.71 -0.51
CA GLU A 242 -24.45 -47.33 -0.96
C GLU A 242 -25.12 -46.34 0.02
N ILE A 243 -24.46 -45.22 0.23
CA ILE A 243 -24.95 -44.17 1.10
C ILE A 243 -25.27 -42.92 0.31
N ARG A 244 -26.43 -42.35 0.61
CA ARG A 244 -26.81 -41.04 0.11
C ARG A 244 -27.17 -40.12 1.27
N TYR A 245 -26.67 -38.89 1.15
CA TYR A 245 -26.86 -37.89 2.18
C TYR A 245 -27.97 -36.92 1.80
N TYR A 246 -28.83 -36.57 2.75
CA TYR A 246 -29.86 -35.56 2.59
C TYR A 246 -29.78 -34.57 3.76
N SER A 247 -29.92 -33.29 3.47
CA SER A 247 -29.78 -32.25 4.49
C SER A 247 -30.66 -31.03 4.23
N ARG A 248 -31.10 -30.42 5.31
CA ARG A 248 -31.71 -29.10 5.32
C ARG A 248 -30.68 -27.99 5.16
N ARG A 249 -29.38 -28.30 5.27
CA ARG A 249 -28.25 -27.43 5.00
C ARG A 249 -27.66 -27.71 3.62
N LEU A 250 -26.91 -26.75 3.06
CA LEU A 250 -26.15 -26.99 1.82
C LEU A 250 -25.16 -28.13 2.00
N MET A 251 -25.31 -29.17 1.21
CA MET A 251 -24.49 -30.36 1.30
C MET A 251 -24.30 -31.03 -0.05
N CYS A 252 -23.15 -31.67 -0.20
CA CYS A 252 -22.87 -32.55 -1.31
C CYS A 252 -23.58 -33.89 -1.11
N PRO A 253 -24.47 -34.32 -2.03
CA PRO A 253 -25.23 -35.58 -1.86
C PRO A 253 -24.33 -36.81 -1.95
N VAL A 254 -23.14 -36.70 -2.54
CA VAL A 254 -22.21 -37.83 -2.75
C VAL A 254 -21.25 -37.99 -1.57
N THR A 255 -20.62 -36.88 -1.12
CA THR A 255 -19.56 -36.90 -0.09
C THR A 255 -20.07 -36.60 1.32
N GLY A 256 -21.31 -36.09 1.45
CA GLY A 256 -21.86 -35.63 2.71
C GLY A 256 -21.12 -34.38 3.29
N LEU A 257 -20.25 -33.73 2.50
CA LEU A 257 -19.65 -32.48 2.88
C LEU A 257 -20.72 -31.40 2.98
N ALA A 258 -20.84 -30.76 4.12
CA ALA A 258 -21.82 -29.71 4.36
C ALA A 258 -21.12 -28.36 4.57
N TYR A 259 -21.67 -27.30 3.97
CA TYR A 259 -21.26 -25.93 4.20
C TYR A 259 -22.18 -25.26 5.21
N SER A 260 -21.62 -24.25 5.88
CA SER A 260 -22.43 -23.34 6.68
C SER A 260 -23.39 -22.54 5.79
N GLU A 261 -24.45 -21.99 6.39
CA GLU A 261 -25.36 -21.13 5.62
C GLU A 261 -24.58 -19.91 5.10
N PRO A 262 -24.65 -19.61 3.78
CA PRO A 262 -23.83 -18.57 3.20
C PRO A 262 -24.21 -17.18 3.72
N ALA A 263 -23.26 -16.53 4.33
CA ALA A 263 -23.39 -15.17 4.83
C ALA A 263 -22.21 -14.29 4.33
N PRO A 264 -22.36 -12.98 4.21
CA PRO A 264 -21.31 -12.10 3.67
C PRO A 264 -19.95 -12.24 4.38
N HIS A 265 -19.92 -12.56 5.67
CA HIS A 265 -18.68 -12.77 6.42
C HIS A 265 -17.91 -14.04 6.02
N ASN A 266 -18.57 -15.05 5.42
CA ASN A 266 -17.91 -16.24 4.89
C ASN A 266 -17.06 -15.93 3.64
N PHE A 267 -17.35 -14.84 2.94
CA PHE A 267 -16.62 -14.37 1.76
C PHE A 267 -15.63 -13.24 2.07
N SER A 268 -15.38 -12.97 3.34
CA SER A 268 -14.45 -11.93 3.78
C SER A 268 -13.10 -12.51 4.18
N PHE A 269 -12.04 -12.08 3.53
CA PHE A 269 -10.67 -12.42 3.93
C PHE A 269 -10.24 -11.73 5.24
N ASN A 270 -11.02 -10.78 5.75
CA ASN A 270 -10.82 -10.13 7.05
C ASN A 270 -11.60 -10.82 8.18
N SER A 271 -12.47 -11.79 7.86
CA SER A 271 -13.23 -12.58 8.82
C SER A 271 -12.58 -13.95 9.05
N PRO A 272 -12.49 -14.45 10.29
CA PRO A 272 -12.01 -15.80 10.57
C PRO A 272 -12.78 -16.90 9.85
N HIS A 273 -14.05 -16.65 9.51
CA HIS A 273 -14.93 -17.60 8.84
C HIS A 273 -14.64 -17.75 7.34
N GLY A 274 -14.14 -16.68 6.69
CA GLY A 274 -13.87 -16.65 5.26
C GLY A 274 -12.38 -16.70 4.90
N ALA A 275 -11.50 -16.29 5.82
CA ALA A 275 -10.08 -16.21 5.57
C ALA A 275 -9.42 -17.58 5.38
N CYS A 276 -8.45 -17.65 4.48
CA CYS A 276 -7.58 -18.83 4.37
C CYS A 276 -6.89 -19.10 5.72
N PRO A 277 -6.95 -20.31 6.26
CA PRO A 277 -6.41 -20.60 7.59
C PRO A 277 -4.89 -20.44 7.67
N ARG A 278 -4.16 -20.69 6.57
CA ARG A 278 -2.70 -20.60 6.51
C ARG A 278 -2.20 -19.16 6.48
N CYS A 279 -2.67 -18.33 5.55
CA CYS A 279 -2.23 -16.94 5.42
C CYS A 279 -3.09 -15.95 6.20
N LYS A 280 -4.14 -16.40 6.89
CA LYS A 280 -5.09 -15.57 7.65
C LYS A 280 -5.64 -14.39 6.84
N GLY A 281 -5.90 -14.61 5.55
CA GLY A 281 -6.46 -13.63 4.64
C GLY A 281 -5.47 -12.67 3.98
N LEU A 282 -4.16 -12.87 4.15
CA LEU A 282 -3.13 -12.01 3.52
C LEU A 282 -2.88 -12.38 2.05
N GLY A 283 -3.10 -13.65 1.66
CA GLY A 283 -2.79 -14.17 0.32
C GLY A 283 -1.33 -14.59 0.16
N GLU A 284 -0.46 -14.13 1.05
CA GLU A 284 0.97 -14.34 1.06
C GLU A 284 1.42 -14.91 2.40
N VAL A 285 2.53 -15.59 2.42
CA VAL A 285 3.16 -16.15 3.61
C VAL A 285 4.65 -15.84 3.60
N ASN A 286 5.20 -15.61 4.75
CA ASN A 286 6.64 -15.51 4.91
C ASN A 286 7.23 -16.93 4.84
N VAL A 287 8.12 -17.12 3.89
CA VAL A 287 8.89 -18.36 3.72
C VAL A 287 10.37 -18.05 3.86
N ILE A 288 11.09 -19.05 4.27
CA ILE A 288 12.53 -18.95 4.42
C ILE A 288 13.20 -19.02 3.05
N ASP A 289 14.16 -18.14 2.83
CA ASP A 289 14.97 -18.08 1.62
C ASP A 289 16.21 -18.95 1.78
N MET A 290 16.17 -20.16 1.23
CA MET A 290 17.27 -21.12 1.34
C MET A 290 18.54 -20.63 0.65
N GLU A 291 18.45 -19.88 -0.44
CA GLU A 291 19.62 -19.34 -1.15
C GLU A 291 20.35 -18.30 -0.28
N LYS A 292 19.62 -17.56 0.54
CA LYS A 292 20.20 -16.60 1.48
C LYS A 292 20.67 -17.25 2.77
N ILE A 293 20.07 -18.37 3.19
CA ILE A 293 20.55 -19.14 4.34
C ILE A 293 21.84 -19.85 4.01
N VAL A 294 21.96 -20.43 2.82
CA VAL A 294 23.15 -21.14 2.32
C VAL A 294 23.64 -20.46 1.04
N PRO A 295 24.26 -19.28 1.13
CA PRO A 295 24.70 -18.53 -0.04
C PRO A 295 25.89 -19.19 -0.77
N ASP A 296 26.68 -19.99 -0.08
CA ASP A 296 27.82 -20.75 -0.63
C ASP A 296 27.83 -22.18 -0.06
N PRO A 297 27.30 -23.16 -0.81
CA PRO A 297 27.26 -24.56 -0.36
C PRO A 297 28.66 -25.21 -0.22
N SER A 298 29.72 -24.59 -0.72
CA SER A 298 31.09 -25.07 -0.55
C SER A 298 31.65 -24.82 0.86
N LEU A 299 31.01 -23.91 1.60
CA LEU A 299 31.39 -23.64 2.98
C LEU A 299 30.78 -24.69 3.93
N SER A 300 31.51 -24.96 5.01
CA SER A 300 31.01 -25.80 6.10
C SER A 300 30.21 -24.96 7.11
N ILE A 301 29.37 -25.62 7.91
CA ILE A 301 28.65 -24.98 9.01
C ILE A 301 29.62 -24.30 9.98
N TYR A 302 30.76 -24.94 10.27
CA TYR A 302 31.81 -24.38 11.12
C TYR A 302 32.36 -23.04 10.59
N LYS A 303 32.51 -22.90 9.28
CA LYS A 303 32.97 -21.66 8.61
C LYS A 303 31.89 -20.63 8.37
N GLY A 304 30.66 -20.90 8.78
CA GLY A 304 29.51 -19.99 8.61
C GLY A 304 28.73 -20.25 7.34
N GLY A 305 28.70 -21.45 6.80
CA GLY A 305 27.93 -21.83 5.62
C GLY A 305 26.44 -21.68 5.81
N ILE A 306 25.91 -21.67 7.07
CA ILE A 306 24.55 -21.22 7.40
C ILE A 306 24.63 -19.75 7.84
N ALA A 307 24.35 -18.83 6.93
CA ALA A 307 24.53 -17.39 7.13
C ALA A 307 23.73 -16.82 8.34
N ALA A 308 22.55 -17.37 8.60
CA ALA A 308 21.69 -16.98 9.73
C ALA A 308 22.33 -17.26 11.11
N LEU A 309 23.19 -18.27 11.23
CA LEU A 309 23.89 -18.63 12.44
C LEU A 309 25.28 -17.99 12.53
N GLY A 310 25.87 -17.67 11.36
CA GLY A 310 27.23 -17.16 11.25
C GLY A 310 28.31 -18.24 11.52
N LYS A 311 29.56 -17.82 11.81
CA LYS A 311 30.66 -18.72 12.14
C LYS A 311 30.42 -19.44 13.47
N TYR A 312 30.99 -20.63 13.60
CA TYR A 312 30.87 -21.46 14.81
C TYR A 312 31.12 -20.67 16.09
N LYS A 313 30.21 -20.87 17.04
CA LYS A 313 30.30 -20.42 18.43
C LYS A 313 29.87 -21.57 19.32
N ASP A 314 30.47 -21.67 20.50
CA ASP A 314 30.12 -22.71 21.48
C ASP A 314 28.77 -22.39 22.15
N THR A 315 27.68 -22.63 21.42
CA THR A 315 26.29 -22.41 21.84
C THR A 315 25.49 -23.70 21.74
N LEU A 316 24.38 -23.78 22.47
CA LEU A 316 23.49 -24.95 22.46
C LEU A 316 23.07 -25.35 21.04
N VAL A 317 22.72 -24.38 20.21
CA VAL A 317 22.28 -24.59 18.81
C VAL A 317 23.39 -25.29 17.99
N PHE A 318 24.63 -24.82 18.06
CA PHE A 318 25.73 -25.46 17.33
C PHE A 318 26.08 -26.86 17.87
N ARG A 319 25.93 -27.12 19.18
CA ARG A 319 26.10 -28.46 19.76
C ARG A 319 24.99 -29.43 19.33
N GLN A 320 23.74 -28.95 19.23
CA GLN A 320 22.64 -29.76 18.69
C GLN A 320 22.87 -30.10 17.22
N ILE A 321 23.27 -29.11 16.39
CA ILE A 321 23.61 -29.34 14.98
C ILE A 321 24.81 -30.30 14.84
N GLU A 322 25.79 -30.22 15.73
CA GLU A 322 26.91 -31.17 15.74
C GLU A 322 26.45 -32.61 16.02
N ALA A 323 25.52 -32.78 16.96
CA ALA A 323 24.95 -34.08 17.27
C ALA A 323 24.11 -34.63 16.10
N LEU A 324 23.33 -33.75 15.39
CA LEU A 324 22.61 -34.12 14.16
C LEU A 324 23.59 -34.54 13.05
N CYS A 325 24.61 -33.73 12.78
CA CYS A 325 25.63 -34.11 11.80
C CYS A 325 26.24 -35.48 12.11
N LYS A 326 26.57 -35.76 13.39
CA LYS A 326 27.14 -37.08 13.81
C LYS A 326 26.14 -38.21 13.61
N ARG A 327 24.82 -37.99 13.84
CA ARG A 327 23.76 -38.98 13.59
C ARG A 327 23.80 -39.46 12.13
N HIS A 328 24.01 -38.53 11.18
CA HIS A 328 24.08 -38.80 9.75
C HIS A 328 25.51 -39.04 9.21
N GLY A 329 26.50 -39.34 10.08
CA GLY A 329 27.87 -39.67 9.68
C GLY A 329 28.70 -38.49 9.16
N ALA A 330 28.26 -37.24 9.44
CA ALA A 330 28.93 -36.00 9.03
C ALA A 330 29.49 -35.22 10.23
N THR A 331 30.14 -34.10 9.97
CA THR A 331 30.67 -33.19 10.99
C THR A 331 30.34 -31.73 10.65
N LEU A 332 30.47 -30.84 11.61
CA LEU A 332 30.33 -29.40 11.37
C LEU A 332 31.32 -28.84 10.33
N LYS A 333 32.41 -29.55 10.06
CA LYS A 333 33.45 -29.16 9.09
C LYS A 333 33.18 -29.68 7.68
N THR A 334 32.20 -30.58 7.51
CA THR A 334 31.77 -31.08 6.20
C THR A 334 31.16 -29.94 5.42
N PRO A 335 31.53 -29.72 4.14
CA PRO A 335 30.86 -28.72 3.29
C PRO A 335 29.37 -29.01 3.17
N ILE A 336 28.56 -27.98 3.13
CA ILE A 336 27.06 -28.14 3.09
C ILE A 336 26.63 -28.97 1.89
N LYS A 337 27.28 -28.80 0.72
CA LYS A 337 26.98 -29.59 -0.49
C LYS A 337 27.19 -31.10 -0.34
N ASP A 338 28.06 -31.51 0.63
CA ASP A 338 28.42 -32.89 0.87
C ASP A 338 27.66 -33.48 2.11
N LEU A 339 26.78 -32.69 2.73
CA LEU A 339 25.87 -33.16 3.79
C LEU A 339 24.71 -33.98 3.20
N PRO A 340 24.30 -35.07 3.86
CA PRO A 340 23.10 -35.80 3.48
C PRO A 340 21.88 -34.87 3.51
N GLU A 341 20.96 -35.03 2.53
CA GLU A 341 19.76 -34.21 2.40
C GLU A 341 18.88 -34.26 3.65
N GLU A 342 18.76 -35.47 4.25
CA GLU A 342 18.04 -35.71 5.52
C GLU A 342 18.65 -34.92 6.68
N ALA A 343 19.98 -34.87 6.77
CA ALA A 343 20.67 -34.08 7.79
C ALA A 343 20.40 -32.57 7.61
N MET A 344 20.42 -32.13 6.37
CA MET A 344 20.14 -30.70 6.07
C MET A 344 18.70 -30.33 6.36
N ASP A 345 17.75 -31.23 6.06
CA ASP A 345 16.33 -31.03 6.38
C ASP A 345 16.10 -30.93 7.89
N GLU A 346 16.68 -31.86 8.68
CA GLU A 346 16.60 -31.79 10.15
C GLU A 346 17.24 -30.51 10.71
N ILE A 347 18.40 -30.08 10.15
CA ILE A 347 19.07 -28.84 10.58
C ILE A 347 18.18 -27.60 10.30
N ILE A 348 17.51 -27.54 9.16
CA ILE A 348 16.70 -26.39 8.77
C ILE A 348 15.34 -26.43 9.43
N ASN A 349 14.62 -27.56 9.34
CA ASN A 349 13.21 -27.67 9.75
C ASN A 349 13.03 -28.19 11.18
N GLY A 350 14.07 -28.77 11.77
CA GLY A 350 14.02 -29.38 13.11
C GLY A 350 13.64 -30.86 13.06
N THR A 351 13.67 -31.50 14.21
CA THR A 351 13.33 -32.91 14.37
C THR A 351 12.48 -33.14 15.62
N GLU A 352 11.50 -34.04 15.54
CA GLU A 352 10.70 -34.47 16.70
C GLU A 352 11.46 -35.41 17.61
N GLU A 353 12.52 -36.08 17.08
CA GLU A 353 13.36 -36.94 17.86
C GLU A 353 14.31 -36.13 18.78
N PRO A 354 14.36 -36.44 20.07
CA PRO A 354 15.25 -35.72 20.98
C PRO A 354 16.73 -35.86 20.60
N VAL A 355 17.42 -34.74 20.56
CA VAL A 355 18.85 -34.67 20.27
C VAL A 355 19.64 -34.65 21.59
N ALA A 356 20.45 -35.64 21.83
CA ALA A 356 21.31 -35.74 23.04
C ALA A 356 22.52 -34.80 22.92
N VAL A 357 22.63 -33.83 23.82
CA VAL A 357 23.77 -32.91 23.89
C VAL A 357 24.48 -33.09 25.21
N THR A 358 25.79 -33.35 25.16
CA THR A 358 26.65 -33.46 26.34
C THR A 358 27.24 -32.09 26.67
N THR A 359 27.06 -31.62 27.89
CA THR A 359 27.62 -30.34 28.35
C THR A 359 28.74 -30.60 29.37
N ALA A 360 29.96 -30.20 29.05
CA ALA A 360 31.09 -30.30 29.95
C ALA A 360 30.95 -29.50 31.25
N TRP A 361 30.10 -28.47 31.24
CA TRP A 361 29.90 -27.55 32.37
C TRP A 361 29.03 -28.12 33.51
N LEU A 362 28.28 -29.21 33.24
CA LEU A 362 27.40 -29.89 34.20
C LEU A 362 27.81 -31.36 34.46
N GLY A 363 29.09 -31.66 34.48
CA GLY A 363 29.60 -32.95 34.91
C GLY A 363 29.21 -34.14 34.02
N HIS A 364 29.29 -33.99 32.69
CA HIS A 364 29.01 -35.05 31.71
C HIS A 364 27.54 -35.54 31.68
N SER A 365 26.59 -34.73 32.18
CA SER A 365 25.16 -35.05 32.03
C SER A 365 24.74 -34.82 30.59
N SER A 366 24.07 -35.82 29.99
CA SER A 366 23.43 -35.70 28.68
C SER A 366 21.99 -35.24 28.85
N PHE A 367 21.63 -34.18 28.22
CA PHE A 367 20.24 -33.71 28.15
C PHE A 367 19.71 -33.91 26.72
N SER A 368 18.50 -34.45 26.63
CA SER A 368 17.81 -34.66 25.37
C SER A 368 16.76 -33.59 25.18
N TYR A 369 16.91 -32.77 24.13
CA TYR A 369 15.95 -31.74 23.75
C TYR A 369 15.52 -31.90 22.29
N ALA A 370 14.27 -31.59 21.98
CA ALA A 370 13.85 -31.44 20.59
C ALA A 370 14.63 -30.29 19.95
N TYR A 371 15.14 -30.50 18.77
CA TYR A 371 15.79 -29.44 17.99
C TYR A 371 14.76 -28.77 17.07
N GLU A 372 14.56 -27.50 17.27
CA GLU A 372 13.46 -26.77 16.60
C GLU A 372 13.76 -26.28 15.16
N GLY A 373 15.03 -26.36 14.73
CA GLY A 373 15.49 -25.98 13.40
C GLY A 373 15.85 -24.49 13.25
N VAL A 374 16.72 -24.22 12.27
CA VAL A 374 17.12 -22.85 11.90
C VAL A 374 15.92 -22.02 11.46
N ALA A 375 14.95 -22.64 10.79
CA ALA A 375 13.72 -22.02 10.34
C ALA A 375 12.94 -21.39 11.48
N LYS A 376 12.72 -22.14 12.55
CA LYS A 376 12.00 -21.66 13.73
C LYS A 376 12.81 -20.63 14.50
N TYR A 377 14.14 -20.76 14.55
CA TYR A 377 15.03 -19.77 15.13
C TYR A 377 14.88 -18.39 14.43
N ILE A 378 14.84 -18.37 13.10
CA ILE A 378 14.61 -17.14 12.32
C ILE A 378 13.20 -16.60 12.58
N ALA A 379 12.18 -17.47 12.64
CA ALA A 379 10.79 -17.07 12.91
C ALA A 379 10.63 -16.48 14.32
N MET A 380 11.30 -17.03 15.33
CA MET A 380 11.32 -16.49 16.70
C MET A 380 11.95 -15.09 16.75
N MET A 381 13.05 -14.86 16.01
CA MET A 381 13.66 -13.52 15.93
C MET A 381 12.68 -12.47 15.34
N GLN A 382 11.69 -12.88 14.55
CA GLN A 382 10.66 -11.99 14.01
C GLN A 382 9.57 -11.66 15.02
N GLY A 383 9.22 -12.59 15.91
CA GLY A 383 7.99 -12.54 16.74
C GLY A 383 8.14 -11.87 18.10
N GLU A 384 9.34 -11.60 18.60
CA GLU A 384 9.58 -11.29 20.02
C GLU A 384 9.34 -9.83 20.46
N SER A 385 8.97 -8.89 19.58
CA SER A 385 8.59 -7.55 20.04
C SER A 385 7.83 -6.75 18.99
N ASP A 386 6.80 -6.03 19.44
CA ASP A 386 6.08 -5.00 18.66
C ASP A 386 6.95 -3.78 18.29
N ASP A 387 8.17 -3.71 18.79
CA ASP A 387 9.14 -2.68 18.47
C ASP A 387 9.79 -2.97 17.10
N GLU A 388 9.39 -2.20 16.09
CA GLU A 388 9.95 -2.24 14.72
C GLU A 388 11.48 -2.06 14.66
N ALA A 389 12.10 -1.69 15.76
CA ALA A 389 13.52 -1.36 15.90
C ALA A 389 14.37 -2.48 16.52
N SER A 390 13.82 -3.66 16.85
CA SER A 390 14.63 -4.70 17.49
C SER A 390 15.73 -5.19 16.56
N SER A 391 16.96 -5.26 17.08
CA SER A 391 18.14 -5.70 16.34
C SER A 391 17.99 -7.14 15.82
N ALA A 392 17.19 -7.96 16.49
CA ALA A 392 16.87 -9.34 16.11
C ALA A 392 16.05 -9.40 14.82
N ARG A 393 15.00 -8.57 14.71
CA ARG A 393 14.15 -8.51 13.52
C ARG A 393 14.91 -8.06 12.27
N LYS A 394 15.82 -7.08 12.43
CA LYS A 394 16.70 -6.65 11.33
C LYS A 394 17.67 -7.74 10.87
N LYS A 395 18.10 -8.61 11.77
CA LYS A 395 18.99 -9.74 11.44
C LYS A 395 18.25 -10.89 10.76
N ALA A 396 16.97 -11.10 11.07
CA ALA A 396 16.14 -12.14 10.47
C ALA A 396 15.62 -11.77 9.07
N ALA A 397 15.38 -10.47 8.84
CA ALA A 397 14.75 -9.97 7.62
C ALA A 397 15.41 -10.42 6.30
N PRO A 398 16.75 -10.47 6.16
CA PRO A 398 17.40 -10.93 4.93
C PRO A 398 17.09 -12.38 4.55
N PHE A 399 16.75 -13.24 5.52
CA PHE A 399 16.53 -14.68 5.33
C PHE A 399 15.08 -15.05 5.07
N ILE A 400 14.21 -14.05 4.95
CA ILE A 400 12.78 -14.26 4.77
C ILE A 400 12.35 -13.57 3.49
N ARG A 401 11.64 -14.31 2.66
CA ARG A 401 10.95 -13.77 1.49
C ARG A 401 9.45 -13.97 1.62
N THR A 402 8.69 -13.04 1.06
CA THR A 402 7.25 -13.18 0.92
C THR A 402 6.95 -14.02 -0.32
N ALA A 403 6.14 -15.06 -0.17
CA ALA A 403 5.71 -15.93 -1.26
C ALA A 403 4.20 -16.07 -1.27
N VAL A 404 3.64 -16.35 -2.43
CA VAL A 404 2.21 -16.62 -2.58
C VAL A 404 1.81 -17.80 -1.69
N CYS A 405 0.72 -17.68 -0.96
CA CYS A 405 0.22 -18.74 -0.08
C CYS A 405 -0.10 -20.01 -0.89
N PRO A 406 0.54 -21.16 -0.61
CA PRO A 406 0.34 -22.37 -1.40
C PRO A 406 -1.06 -22.99 -1.21
N GLU A 407 -1.78 -22.66 -0.13
CA GLU A 407 -3.11 -23.19 0.13
C GLU A 407 -4.20 -22.45 -0.65
N CYS A 408 -4.19 -21.13 -0.63
CA CYS A 408 -5.19 -20.32 -1.34
C CYS A 408 -4.65 -19.71 -2.66
N GLN A 409 -3.40 -19.95 -3.02
CA GLN A 409 -2.77 -19.45 -4.25
C GLN A 409 -2.98 -17.93 -4.46
N GLY A 410 -2.87 -17.16 -3.38
CA GLY A 410 -3.06 -15.70 -3.40
C GLY A 410 -4.51 -15.22 -3.29
N GLN A 411 -5.50 -16.12 -3.35
CA GLN A 411 -6.93 -15.77 -3.34
C GLN A 411 -7.46 -15.34 -1.96
N ARG A 412 -6.66 -15.44 -0.89
CA ARG A 412 -6.94 -14.96 0.48
C ARG A 412 -8.05 -15.68 1.24
N LEU A 413 -8.93 -16.40 0.56
CA LEU A 413 -10.11 -17.06 1.13
C LEU A 413 -9.88 -18.55 1.38
N ASN A 414 -10.72 -19.15 2.22
CA ASN A 414 -10.73 -20.56 2.48
C ASN A 414 -11.36 -21.35 1.31
N LYS A 415 -11.21 -22.68 1.33
CA LYS A 415 -11.71 -23.57 0.25
C LYS A 415 -13.22 -23.51 0.09
N GLU A 416 -13.99 -23.39 1.18
CA GLU A 416 -15.45 -23.30 1.15
C GLU A 416 -15.89 -22.04 0.38
N ALA A 417 -15.39 -20.87 0.73
CA ALA A 417 -15.74 -19.60 0.08
C ALA A 417 -15.37 -19.56 -1.41
N LEU A 418 -14.26 -20.21 -1.79
CA LEU A 418 -13.80 -20.29 -3.18
C LEU A 418 -14.59 -21.28 -4.05
N HIS A 419 -15.49 -22.07 -3.46
CA HIS A 419 -16.36 -23.01 -4.21
C HIS A 419 -17.81 -22.54 -4.30
N TYR A 420 -18.03 -21.24 -4.17
CA TYR A 420 -19.27 -20.59 -4.61
C TYR A 420 -19.03 -19.88 -5.94
N PHE A 421 -19.89 -20.10 -6.91
CA PHE A 421 -19.73 -19.59 -8.27
C PHE A 421 -20.94 -18.78 -8.72
N ILE A 422 -20.66 -17.72 -9.50
CA ILE A 422 -21.63 -16.97 -10.28
C ILE A 422 -21.06 -16.85 -11.68
N ASP A 423 -21.84 -17.23 -12.70
CA ASP A 423 -21.36 -17.28 -14.11
C ASP A 423 -20.02 -18.05 -14.23
N GLY A 424 -19.88 -19.17 -13.49
CA GLY A 424 -18.69 -20.00 -13.47
C GLY A 424 -17.45 -19.40 -12.80
N LYS A 425 -17.55 -18.23 -12.14
CA LYS A 425 -16.44 -17.55 -11.46
C LYS A 425 -16.64 -17.55 -9.96
N ASN A 426 -15.58 -17.85 -9.19
CA ASN A 426 -15.57 -17.63 -7.76
C ASN A 426 -15.31 -16.14 -7.43
N ILE A 427 -15.52 -15.72 -6.17
CA ILE A 427 -15.42 -14.30 -5.78
C ILE A 427 -14.00 -13.69 -5.98
N ALA A 428 -12.96 -14.51 -5.92
CA ALA A 428 -11.58 -14.03 -6.06
C ALA A 428 -11.24 -13.68 -7.52
N GLU A 429 -11.89 -14.34 -8.48
CA GLU A 429 -11.67 -14.08 -9.91
C GLU A 429 -12.14 -12.68 -10.33
N PRO A 430 -13.40 -12.26 -10.10
CA PRO A 430 -13.83 -10.88 -10.35
C PRO A 430 -13.03 -9.85 -9.55
N ALA A 431 -12.62 -10.16 -8.33
CA ALA A 431 -11.79 -9.26 -7.52
C ALA A 431 -10.38 -9.05 -8.09
N SER A 432 -9.89 -9.97 -8.93
CA SER A 432 -8.58 -9.89 -9.60
C SER A 432 -8.63 -9.32 -11.02
N MET A 433 -9.82 -9.08 -11.57
CA MET A 433 -10.01 -8.41 -12.85
C MET A 433 -9.63 -6.93 -12.75
N ASP A 434 -9.19 -6.34 -13.85
CA ASP A 434 -9.10 -4.89 -13.96
C ASP A 434 -10.51 -4.29 -13.86
N ILE A 435 -10.66 -3.09 -13.27
CA ILE A 435 -11.97 -2.45 -13.05
C ILE A 435 -12.77 -2.35 -14.35
N ALA A 436 -12.11 -2.07 -15.48
CA ALA A 436 -12.78 -2.03 -16.78
C ALA A 436 -13.34 -3.40 -17.22
N GLU A 437 -12.61 -4.49 -16.96
CA GLU A 437 -13.04 -5.86 -17.24
C GLU A 437 -14.18 -6.27 -16.28
N LEU A 438 -14.04 -5.93 -15.01
CA LEU A 438 -15.04 -6.19 -13.99
C LEU A 438 -16.38 -5.49 -14.31
N SER A 439 -16.32 -4.21 -14.72
CA SER A 439 -17.52 -3.45 -15.11
C SER A 439 -18.25 -4.12 -16.28
N LYS A 440 -17.51 -4.57 -17.31
CA LYS A 440 -18.10 -5.30 -18.44
C LYS A 440 -18.76 -6.60 -18.00
N TRP A 441 -18.11 -7.36 -17.11
CA TRP A 441 -18.67 -8.61 -16.58
C TRP A 441 -19.94 -8.35 -15.77
N VAL A 442 -19.94 -7.36 -14.87
CA VAL A 442 -21.10 -6.99 -14.04
C VAL A 442 -22.27 -6.52 -14.89
N ASN A 443 -22.01 -5.75 -15.96
CA ASN A 443 -23.06 -5.27 -16.88
C ASN A 443 -23.71 -6.41 -17.68
N GLY A 444 -22.93 -7.43 -18.07
CA GLY A 444 -23.45 -8.63 -18.77
C GLY A 444 -23.98 -9.71 -17.85
N LEU A 445 -23.84 -9.60 -16.54
CA LEU A 445 -24.17 -10.68 -15.59
C LEU A 445 -25.69 -10.92 -15.49
N GLU A 446 -26.48 -9.87 -15.57
CA GLU A 446 -27.93 -9.92 -15.36
C GLU A 446 -28.64 -10.85 -16.36
N GLU A 447 -28.13 -10.94 -17.60
CA GLU A 447 -28.66 -11.82 -18.64
C GLU A 447 -28.31 -13.29 -18.41
N LYS A 448 -27.24 -13.55 -17.69
CA LYS A 448 -26.72 -14.90 -17.43
C LYS A 448 -27.29 -15.55 -16.13
N LEU A 449 -27.90 -14.73 -15.28
CA LEU A 449 -28.49 -15.20 -14.03
C LEU A 449 -29.86 -15.86 -14.27
N SER A 450 -30.16 -16.90 -13.50
CA SER A 450 -31.50 -17.49 -13.44
C SER A 450 -32.53 -16.46 -12.95
N PRO A 451 -33.84 -16.60 -13.28
CA PRO A 451 -34.86 -15.64 -12.83
C PRO A 451 -34.87 -15.39 -11.31
N ALA A 452 -34.66 -16.43 -10.51
CA ALA A 452 -34.60 -16.32 -9.06
C ALA A 452 -33.37 -15.53 -8.59
N GLN A 453 -32.19 -15.83 -9.17
CA GLN A 453 -30.96 -15.10 -8.87
C GLN A 453 -31.05 -13.63 -9.32
N ARG A 454 -31.65 -13.35 -10.48
CA ARG A 454 -31.84 -12.00 -11.01
C ARG A 454 -32.65 -11.14 -10.04
N THR A 455 -33.77 -11.66 -9.54
CA THR A 455 -34.63 -10.93 -8.58
C THR A 455 -33.86 -10.53 -7.32
N ILE A 456 -32.94 -11.39 -6.85
CA ILE A 456 -32.12 -11.14 -5.66
C ILE A 456 -30.98 -10.15 -5.97
N ALA A 457 -30.38 -10.28 -7.15
CA ALA A 457 -29.12 -9.59 -7.49
C ALA A 457 -29.32 -8.15 -7.99
N VAL A 458 -30.53 -7.78 -8.50
CA VAL A 458 -30.76 -6.51 -9.23
C VAL A 458 -30.31 -5.27 -8.46
N GLU A 459 -30.69 -5.13 -7.20
CA GLU A 459 -30.31 -3.96 -6.39
C GLU A 459 -28.81 -3.99 -6.02
N ILE A 460 -28.25 -5.19 -5.78
CA ILE A 460 -26.82 -5.36 -5.48
C ILE A 460 -25.98 -4.98 -6.70
N LEU A 461 -26.38 -5.44 -7.90
CA LEU A 461 -25.68 -5.13 -9.14
C LEU A 461 -25.73 -3.65 -9.47
N LYS A 462 -26.86 -2.97 -9.20
CA LYS A 462 -26.98 -1.53 -9.35
C LYS A 462 -25.96 -0.77 -8.49
N GLU A 463 -25.81 -1.15 -7.24
CA GLU A 463 -24.83 -0.55 -6.33
C GLU A 463 -23.37 -0.82 -6.77
N ILE A 464 -23.09 -2.05 -7.25
CA ILE A 464 -21.77 -2.37 -7.78
C ILE A 464 -21.47 -1.54 -9.03
N ARG A 465 -22.41 -1.45 -9.99
CA ARG A 465 -22.27 -0.66 -11.22
C ARG A 465 -21.96 0.81 -10.90
N SER A 466 -22.77 1.42 -10.06
CA SER A 466 -22.59 2.84 -9.67
C SER A 466 -21.19 3.10 -9.09
N ARG A 467 -20.69 2.23 -8.20
CA ARG A 467 -19.34 2.39 -7.63
C ARG A 467 -18.22 2.14 -8.64
N LEU A 468 -18.39 1.18 -9.54
CA LEU A 468 -17.41 0.91 -10.59
C LEU A 468 -17.34 2.08 -11.58
N ASP A 469 -18.48 2.67 -11.93
CA ASP A 469 -18.54 3.82 -12.85
C ASP A 469 -17.76 5.01 -12.27
N PHE A 470 -17.91 5.34 -10.99
CA PHE A 470 -17.12 6.40 -10.35
C PHE A 470 -15.61 6.12 -10.35
N ILE A 471 -15.20 4.85 -10.19
CA ILE A 471 -13.77 4.49 -10.25
C ILE A 471 -13.24 4.63 -11.70
N LEU A 472 -14.07 4.31 -12.69
CA LEU A 472 -13.74 4.48 -14.12
C LEU A 472 -13.64 5.95 -14.50
N GLU A 473 -14.55 6.79 -14.01
CA GLU A 473 -14.56 8.25 -14.27
C GLU A 473 -13.31 8.94 -13.77
N VAL A 474 -12.78 8.54 -12.61
CA VAL A 474 -11.49 9.08 -12.09
C VAL A 474 -10.26 8.46 -12.76
N GLY A 475 -10.42 7.65 -13.81
CA GLY A 475 -9.30 7.10 -14.61
C GLY A 475 -8.51 5.98 -13.92
N LEU A 476 -9.16 5.15 -13.09
CA LEU A 476 -8.55 4.02 -12.40
C LEU A 476 -8.98 2.66 -12.97
N ASP A 477 -9.24 2.63 -14.27
CA ASP A 477 -9.73 1.48 -15.04
C ASP A 477 -8.79 0.26 -15.01
N TYR A 478 -7.49 0.48 -14.81
CA TYR A 478 -6.42 -0.54 -14.79
C TYR A 478 -6.18 -1.18 -13.42
N LEU A 479 -6.78 -0.67 -12.33
CA LEU A 479 -6.64 -1.26 -11.00
C LEU A 479 -7.53 -2.51 -10.86
N SER A 480 -7.16 -3.38 -9.91
CA SER A 480 -8.01 -4.50 -9.48
C SER A 480 -8.49 -4.33 -8.04
N LEU A 481 -9.63 -4.93 -7.70
CA LEU A 481 -10.21 -4.81 -6.35
C LEU A 481 -9.33 -5.45 -5.26
N ASN A 482 -8.58 -6.49 -5.58
CA ASN A 482 -7.71 -7.19 -4.65
C ASN A 482 -6.35 -6.50 -4.42
N ARG A 483 -6.04 -5.42 -5.19
CA ARG A 483 -4.77 -4.70 -5.04
C ARG A 483 -4.66 -4.08 -3.64
N PRO A 484 -3.58 -4.37 -2.89
CA PRO A 484 -3.38 -3.81 -1.54
C PRO A 484 -3.26 -2.28 -1.58
N SER A 485 -3.96 -1.58 -0.68
CA SER A 485 -3.92 -0.11 -0.60
C SER A 485 -2.51 0.44 -0.34
N ALA A 486 -1.66 -0.31 0.34
CA ALA A 486 -0.27 0.06 0.61
C ALA A 486 0.62 0.11 -0.66
N THR A 487 0.19 -0.49 -1.77
CA THR A 487 0.91 -0.51 -3.06
C THR A 487 0.48 0.59 -4.02
N LEU A 488 -0.51 1.38 -3.63
CA LEU A 488 -1.03 2.48 -4.43
C LEU A 488 -0.10 3.69 -4.36
N SER A 489 0.04 4.40 -5.46
CA SER A 489 0.65 5.73 -5.46
C SER A 489 -0.23 6.73 -4.68
N GLY A 490 0.35 7.87 -4.30
CA GLY A 490 -0.39 8.95 -3.62
C GLY A 490 -1.61 9.39 -4.43
N GLY A 491 -1.45 9.63 -5.71
CA GLY A 491 -2.53 10.03 -6.62
C GLY A 491 -3.59 8.95 -6.82
N GLU A 492 -3.20 7.65 -6.95
CA GLU A 492 -4.17 6.55 -7.02
C GLU A 492 -5.02 6.46 -5.76
N SER A 493 -4.40 6.56 -4.58
CA SER A 493 -5.09 6.53 -3.29
C SER A 493 -6.06 7.70 -3.14
N GLN A 494 -5.65 8.90 -3.55
CA GLN A 494 -6.47 10.11 -3.51
C GLN A 494 -7.69 10.00 -4.43
N ARG A 495 -7.51 9.50 -5.66
CA ARG A 495 -8.60 9.29 -6.63
C ARG A 495 -9.60 8.22 -6.19
N ILE A 496 -9.13 7.15 -5.52
CA ILE A 496 -10.02 6.15 -4.91
C ILE A 496 -10.90 6.82 -3.85
N ARG A 497 -10.33 7.67 -2.99
CA ARG A 497 -11.11 8.42 -2.00
C ARG A 497 -12.11 9.37 -2.68
N LEU A 498 -11.68 10.07 -3.73
CA LEU A 498 -12.57 10.94 -4.50
C LEU A 498 -13.73 10.15 -5.08
N ALA A 499 -13.50 9.03 -5.76
CA ALA A 499 -14.53 8.15 -6.29
C ALA A 499 -15.52 7.68 -5.21
N THR A 500 -15.02 7.32 -4.02
CA THR A 500 -15.85 6.94 -2.88
C THR A 500 -16.73 8.11 -2.41
N GLN A 501 -16.19 9.34 -2.38
CA GLN A 501 -16.95 10.53 -1.97
C GLN A 501 -17.99 10.93 -2.99
N ILE A 502 -17.71 10.89 -4.28
CA ILE A 502 -18.70 11.10 -5.35
C ILE A 502 -19.82 10.06 -5.20
N GLY A 503 -19.47 8.79 -4.98
CA GLY A 503 -20.40 7.69 -4.76
C GLY A 503 -21.31 7.85 -3.54
N SER A 504 -20.89 8.63 -2.53
CA SER A 504 -21.70 8.91 -1.34
C SER A 504 -22.90 9.81 -1.60
N ARG A 505 -22.90 10.54 -2.73
CA ARG A 505 -23.94 11.50 -3.14
C ARG A 505 -24.30 12.52 -2.05
N LEU A 506 -23.35 12.91 -1.23
CA LEU A 506 -23.52 13.96 -0.24
C LEU A 506 -23.73 15.30 -0.96
N VAL A 507 -24.60 16.13 -0.41
CA VAL A 507 -24.91 17.46 -0.93
C VAL A 507 -24.62 18.54 0.12
N ASN A 508 -24.35 19.76 -0.34
CA ASN A 508 -24.03 20.90 0.52
C ASN A 508 -22.79 20.69 1.42
N VAL A 509 -21.79 19.96 0.89
CA VAL A 509 -20.49 19.70 1.53
C VAL A 509 -19.45 20.60 0.86
N LEU A 510 -18.43 20.99 1.60
CA LEU A 510 -17.24 21.62 1.08
C LEU A 510 -16.11 20.58 0.98
N TYR A 511 -15.74 20.24 -0.25
CA TYR A 511 -14.59 19.35 -0.52
C TYR A 511 -13.33 20.19 -0.71
N ILE A 512 -12.23 19.78 -0.06
CA ILE A 512 -10.91 20.41 -0.23
C ILE A 512 -9.94 19.32 -0.69
N LEU A 513 -9.35 19.50 -1.88
CA LEU A 513 -8.43 18.55 -2.49
C LEU A 513 -7.03 19.16 -2.62
N ASP A 514 -6.00 18.36 -2.34
CA ASP A 514 -4.60 18.73 -2.46
C ASP A 514 -3.99 18.10 -3.71
N GLU A 515 -3.73 18.92 -4.72
CA GLU A 515 -3.08 18.55 -5.97
C GLU A 515 -3.58 17.23 -6.58
N PRO A 516 -4.88 17.09 -6.88
CA PRO A 516 -5.45 15.82 -7.33
C PRO A 516 -5.00 15.39 -8.74
N SER A 517 -4.40 16.27 -9.53
CA SER A 517 -3.83 15.97 -10.87
C SER A 517 -2.48 15.27 -10.84
N ILE A 518 -1.87 15.09 -9.65
CA ILE A 518 -0.52 14.50 -9.51
C ILE A 518 -0.42 13.11 -10.14
N GLY A 519 0.65 12.91 -10.92
CA GLY A 519 0.94 11.63 -11.58
C GLY A 519 -0.07 11.24 -12.65
N LEU A 520 -0.90 12.20 -13.10
CA LEU A 520 -1.86 11.99 -14.16
C LEU A 520 -1.29 12.33 -15.53
N HIS A 521 -1.58 11.45 -16.47
CA HIS A 521 -1.49 11.79 -17.88
C HIS A 521 -2.59 12.80 -18.24
N GLN A 522 -2.34 13.69 -19.24
CA GLN A 522 -3.31 14.72 -19.64
C GLN A 522 -4.71 14.17 -19.99
N ARG A 523 -4.77 12.98 -20.60
CA ARG A 523 -6.04 12.28 -20.84
C ARG A 523 -6.83 12.03 -19.57
N ASP A 524 -6.15 11.59 -18.51
CA ASP A 524 -6.79 11.22 -17.25
C ASP A 524 -7.10 12.47 -16.41
N ASN A 525 -6.34 13.56 -16.60
CA ASN A 525 -6.60 14.87 -16.01
C ASN A 525 -7.94 15.47 -16.48
N ILE A 526 -8.26 15.34 -17.76
CA ILE A 526 -9.56 15.79 -18.30
C ILE A 526 -10.71 15.07 -17.59
N ARG A 527 -10.60 13.73 -17.41
CA ARG A 527 -11.63 12.95 -16.69
C ARG A 527 -11.78 13.39 -15.23
N LEU A 528 -10.66 13.67 -14.58
CA LEU A 528 -10.68 14.19 -13.21
C LEU A 528 -11.40 15.52 -13.11
N ILE A 529 -11.12 16.46 -14.03
CA ILE A 529 -11.81 17.75 -14.10
C ILE A 529 -13.32 17.58 -14.25
N ASP A 530 -13.73 16.66 -15.14
CA ASP A 530 -15.16 16.37 -15.37
C ASP A 530 -15.81 15.79 -14.10
N SER A 531 -15.14 14.86 -13.39
CA SER A 531 -15.62 14.31 -12.11
C SER A 531 -15.76 15.39 -11.02
N LEU A 532 -14.83 16.36 -10.95
CA LEU A 532 -14.90 17.47 -9.99
C LEU A 532 -16.06 18.42 -10.33
N LYS A 533 -16.32 18.65 -11.63
CA LYS A 533 -17.50 19.42 -12.07
C LYS A 533 -18.81 18.71 -11.72
N GLU A 534 -18.88 17.39 -11.90
CA GLU A 534 -20.02 16.60 -11.48
C GLU A 534 -20.25 16.69 -9.96
N LEU A 535 -19.19 16.57 -9.16
CA LEU A 535 -19.25 16.72 -7.71
C LEU A 535 -19.80 18.12 -7.30
N ARG A 536 -19.40 19.17 -8.01
CA ARG A 536 -19.92 20.52 -7.86
C ARG A 536 -21.39 20.59 -8.24
N ASP A 537 -21.77 20.02 -9.37
CA ASP A 537 -23.13 20.11 -9.95
C ASP A 537 -24.16 19.35 -9.12
N THR A 538 -23.74 18.40 -8.29
CA THR A 538 -24.58 17.78 -7.25
C THR A 538 -24.91 18.72 -6.07
N GLY A 539 -24.43 19.97 -6.08
CA GLY A 539 -24.74 20.99 -5.08
C GLY A 539 -23.65 21.12 -3.99
N ASN A 540 -22.42 20.79 -4.31
CA ASN A 540 -21.29 20.91 -3.41
C ASN A 540 -20.36 22.07 -3.78
N SER A 541 -19.60 22.55 -2.81
CA SER A 541 -18.47 23.47 -3.04
C SER A 541 -17.19 22.66 -3.14
N VAL A 542 -16.36 22.94 -4.13
CA VAL A 542 -15.11 22.20 -4.35
C VAL A 542 -13.95 23.20 -4.38
N ILE A 543 -13.01 23.06 -3.46
CA ILE A 543 -11.74 23.83 -3.43
C ILE A 543 -10.63 22.88 -3.80
N VAL A 544 -9.81 23.26 -4.78
CA VAL A 544 -8.66 22.48 -5.24
C VAL A 544 -7.40 23.33 -5.13
N VAL A 545 -6.40 22.85 -4.43
CA VAL A 545 -5.05 23.44 -4.47
C VAL A 545 -4.35 22.83 -5.66
N GLU A 546 -4.02 23.61 -6.69
CA GLU A 546 -3.52 23.08 -7.96
C GLU A 546 -2.57 24.03 -8.72
N HIS A 547 -1.75 23.40 -9.60
CA HIS A 547 -0.82 24.07 -10.49
C HIS A 547 -1.06 23.74 -11.98
N ASP A 548 -1.98 22.83 -12.26
CA ASP A 548 -2.28 22.39 -13.63
C ASP A 548 -3.04 23.47 -14.41
N LYS A 549 -2.60 23.72 -15.65
CA LYS A 549 -3.16 24.76 -16.54
C LYS A 549 -4.62 24.46 -16.88
N ASP A 550 -4.93 23.21 -17.24
CA ASP A 550 -6.27 22.84 -17.69
C ASP A 550 -7.25 22.89 -16.52
N MET A 551 -6.84 22.50 -15.31
CA MET A 551 -7.62 22.61 -14.08
C MET A 551 -7.94 24.08 -13.75
N MET A 552 -6.95 24.97 -13.79
CA MET A 552 -7.16 26.42 -13.57
C MET A 552 -8.13 27.04 -14.57
N LEU A 553 -7.95 26.73 -15.87
CA LEU A 553 -8.82 27.25 -16.94
C LEU A 553 -10.23 26.67 -16.91
N SER A 554 -10.43 25.50 -16.32
CA SER A 554 -11.71 24.83 -16.18
C SER A 554 -12.48 25.18 -14.91
N ALA A 555 -11.85 25.93 -13.98
CA ALA A 555 -12.48 26.34 -12.72
C ALA A 555 -13.53 27.43 -12.94
N ASP A 556 -14.47 27.53 -12.00
CA ASP A 556 -15.42 28.67 -11.95
C ASP A 556 -14.78 29.91 -11.32
N TYR A 557 -13.82 29.69 -10.41
CA TYR A 557 -13.15 30.75 -9.66
C TYR A 557 -11.70 30.37 -9.37
N VAL A 558 -10.80 31.33 -9.43
CA VAL A 558 -9.36 31.12 -9.16
C VAL A 558 -8.87 32.12 -8.13
N VAL A 559 -8.10 31.65 -7.16
CA VAL A 559 -7.39 32.47 -6.19
C VAL A 559 -5.89 32.23 -6.38
N ASP A 560 -5.16 33.28 -6.78
CA ASP A 560 -3.70 33.21 -6.94
C ASP A 560 -3.01 33.79 -5.71
N MET A 561 -2.17 32.95 -5.08
CA MET A 561 -1.43 33.29 -3.87
C MET A 561 0.01 33.67 -4.20
N GLY A 562 0.46 34.80 -3.67
CA GLY A 562 1.78 35.28 -3.98
C GLY A 562 2.26 36.46 -3.12
N PRO A 563 3.03 37.37 -3.70
CA PRO A 563 3.62 37.37 -5.04
C PRO A 563 4.79 36.39 -5.21
N LYS A 564 5.40 35.93 -4.10
CA LYS A 564 6.53 35.00 -4.06
C LYS A 564 6.32 33.94 -2.98
N ALA A 565 7.36 33.19 -2.64
CA ALA A 565 7.34 32.13 -1.63
C ALA A 565 7.73 32.61 -0.22
N GLY A 566 7.32 31.87 0.82
CA GLY A 566 7.70 32.11 2.22
C GLY A 566 7.28 33.49 2.73
N ARG A 567 8.20 34.23 3.32
CA ARG A 567 7.93 35.59 3.87
C ARG A 567 7.50 36.62 2.81
N LEU A 568 7.86 36.39 1.56
CA LEU A 568 7.48 37.26 0.44
C LEU A 568 6.19 36.83 -0.24
N GLY A 569 5.59 35.71 0.22
CA GLY A 569 4.27 35.22 -0.15
C GLY A 569 3.21 35.60 0.88
N GLY A 570 2.12 34.85 0.91
CA GLY A 570 1.07 34.95 1.92
C GLY A 570 0.01 36.02 1.63
N GLU A 571 -0.04 36.56 0.42
CA GLU A 571 -1.01 37.55 -0.04
C GLU A 571 -1.87 36.97 -1.14
N VAL A 572 -3.12 37.43 -1.26
CA VAL A 572 -3.98 37.13 -2.43
C VAL A 572 -3.62 38.15 -3.51
N VAL A 573 -2.97 37.71 -4.58
CA VAL A 573 -2.57 38.59 -5.69
C VAL A 573 -3.67 38.71 -6.76
N PHE A 574 -4.56 37.71 -6.82
CA PHE A 574 -5.74 37.71 -7.67
C PHE A 574 -6.84 36.82 -7.08
N ALA A 575 -8.08 37.23 -7.26
CA ALA A 575 -9.26 36.42 -6.96
C ALA A 575 -10.38 36.80 -7.94
N GLY A 576 -10.83 35.86 -8.75
CA GLY A 576 -11.81 36.11 -9.82
C GLY A 576 -12.00 34.91 -10.75
N THR A 577 -12.60 35.13 -11.91
CA THR A 577 -12.76 34.10 -12.93
C THR A 577 -11.47 33.84 -13.70
N PRO A 578 -11.28 32.65 -14.33
CA PRO A 578 -10.11 32.36 -15.17
C PRO A 578 -9.93 33.39 -16.30
N ASP A 579 -11.00 33.85 -16.94
CA ASP A 579 -10.97 34.85 -18.02
C ASP A 579 -10.46 36.22 -17.56
N GLU A 580 -10.77 36.58 -16.33
CA GLU A 580 -10.23 37.80 -15.71
C GLU A 580 -8.76 37.62 -15.35
N MET A 581 -8.37 36.44 -14.84
CA MET A 581 -7.00 36.13 -14.46
C MET A 581 -6.03 36.25 -15.65
N ILE A 582 -6.40 35.72 -16.82
CA ILE A 582 -5.56 35.78 -18.03
C ILE A 582 -5.20 37.22 -18.42
N LYS A 583 -6.05 38.21 -18.08
CA LYS A 583 -5.86 39.64 -18.40
C LYS A 583 -4.97 40.35 -17.37
N THR A 584 -4.69 39.77 -16.22
CA THR A 584 -3.86 40.38 -15.17
C THR A 584 -2.37 40.22 -15.46
N ASP A 585 -1.54 40.87 -14.64
CA ASP A 585 -0.07 40.80 -14.74
C ASP A 585 0.56 40.05 -13.57
N THR A 586 -0.08 38.91 -13.15
CA THR A 586 0.49 38.01 -12.14
C THR A 586 1.51 37.07 -12.79
N LEU A 587 2.37 36.49 -11.97
CA LEU A 587 3.30 35.47 -12.46
C LEU A 587 2.59 34.29 -13.09
N THR A 588 1.54 33.78 -12.45
CA THR A 588 0.72 32.66 -12.94
C THR A 588 0.03 33.01 -14.25
N SER A 589 -0.58 34.22 -14.33
CA SER A 589 -1.26 34.64 -15.54
C SER A 589 -0.30 34.78 -16.73
N SER A 590 0.96 35.17 -16.49
CA SER A 590 1.95 35.29 -17.56
C SER A 590 2.32 33.95 -18.22
N TYR A 591 2.18 32.83 -17.51
CA TYR A 591 2.30 31.47 -18.07
C TYR A 591 1.00 31.02 -18.76
N LEU A 592 -0.17 31.34 -18.18
CA LEU A 592 -1.44 30.96 -18.77
C LEU A 592 -1.70 31.61 -20.13
N ASN A 593 -1.31 32.88 -20.27
CA ASN A 593 -1.53 33.65 -21.51
C ASN A 593 -0.36 33.58 -22.51
N GLY A 594 0.68 32.76 -22.22
CA GLY A 594 1.81 32.53 -23.12
C GLY A 594 2.87 33.66 -23.16
N ARG A 595 2.75 34.72 -22.31
CA ARG A 595 3.80 35.74 -22.20
C ARG A 595 5.12 35.20 -21.63
N ARG A 596 5.02 34.15 -20.81
CA ARG A 596 6.15 33.34 -20.36
C ARG A 596 5.93 31.90 -20.74
N GLN A 597 6.97 31.23 -21.19
CA GLN A 597 6.94 29.83 -21.54
C GLN A 597 8.23 29.14 -21.09
N ILE A 598 8.17 27.83 -20.88
CA ILE A 598 9.35 27.00 -20.74
C ILE A 598 9.83 26.68 -22.15
N GLU A 599 11.05 27.15 -22.47
CA GLU A 599 11.61 27.08 -23.81
C GLU A 599 11.88 25.63 -24.23
N VAL A 600 11.60 25.34 -25.50
CA VAL A 600 12.02 24.10 -26.15
C VAL A 600 13.49 24.26 -26.54
N PRO A 601 14.40 23.33 -26.21
CA PRO A 601 15.80 23.42 -26.64
C PRO A 601 15.93 23.49 -28.17
N ALA A 602 16.68 24.47 -28.66
CA ALA A 602 16.89 24.65 -30.10
C ALA A 602 17.62 23.47 -30.75
N THR A 603 18.46 22.77 -30.01
CA THR A 603 19.18 21.57 -30.44
C THR A 603 19.10 20.52 -29.34
N ARG A 604 18.89 19.27 -29.74
CA ARG A 604 18.91 18.12 -28.82
C ARG A 604 20.31 17.56 -28.68
N ARG A 605 20.70 17.16 -27.47
CA ARG A 605 22.01 16.55 -27.22
C ARG A 605 22.06 15.15 -27.84
N PRO A 606 23.09 14.80 -28.64
CA PRO A 606 23.20 13.49 -29.26
C PRO A 606 23.64 12.39 -28.28
N GLY A 607 24.04 12.77 -27.05
CA GLY A 607 24.67 11.90 -26.08
C GLY A 607 26.18 11.72 -26.31
N ASN A 608 26.76 10.80 -25.52
CA ASN A 608 28.20 10.53 -25.57
C ASN A 608 28.58 9.31 -26.45
N GLY A 609 27.62 8.76 -27.21
CA GLY A 609 27.80 7.59 -28.09
C GLY A 609 27.69 6.23 -27.36
N HIS A 610 27.54 6.19 -26.05
CA HIS A 610 27.31 4.98 -25.27
C HIS A 610 25.84 4.81 -24.90
N HIS A 611 25.44 3.56 -24.73
CA HIS A 611 24.06 3.20 -24.41
C HIS A 611 24.02 2.21 -23.22
N LEU A 612 23.02 2.38 -22.36
CA LEU A 612 22.62 1.38 -21.39
C LEU A 612 21.43 0.61 -21.99
N VAL A 613 21.58 -0.71 -22.20
CA VAL A 613 20.58 -1.53 -22.88
C VAL A 613 20.02 -2.56 -21.92
N LEU A 614 18.71 -2.53 -21.67
CA LEU A 614 17.97 -3.51 -20.88
C LEU A 614 17.16 -4.39 -21.84
N ARG A 615 17.28 -5.73 -21.73
CA ARG A 615 16.59 -6.70 -22.58
C ARG A 615 15.64 -7.59 -21.80
N GLY A 616 14.49 -7.86 -22.39
CA GLY A 616 13.56 -8.89 -21.93
C GLY A 616 12.94 -8.63 -20.57
N ALA A 617 12.63 -7.39 -20.22
CA ALA A 617 11.93 -7.05 -18.98
C ALA A 617 10.47 -7.53 -19.04
N THR A 618 10.06 -8.38 -18.06
CA THR A 618 8.72 -9.03 -18.02
C THR A 618 7.98 -8.85 -16.69
N GLY A 619 8.46 -7.96 -15.83
CA GLY A 619 7.82 -7.73 -14.51
C GLY A 619 6.43 -7.11 -14.64
N ASN A 620 5.51 -7.48 -13.77
CA ASN A 620 4.13 -6.98 -13.69
C ASN A 620 3.42 -7.01 -15.07
N ASN A 621 3.10 -5.83 -15.63
CA ASN A 621 2.43 -5.71 -16.92
C ASN A 621 3.38 -5.62 -18.13
N LEU A 622 4.71 -5.60 -17.94
CA LEU A 622 5.67 -5.49 -19.02
C LEU A 622 5.64 -6.72 -19.97
N LYS A 623 5.59 -6.45 -21.26
CA LYS A 623 5.49 -7.47 -22.31
C LYS A 623 6.82 -7.72 -23.01
N LYS A 624 7.81 -8.27 -22.28
CA LYS A 624 9.16 -8.58 -22.79
C LYS A 624 9.80 -7.36 -23.47
N VAL A 625 9.99 -6.31 -22.67
CA VAL A 625 10.45 -5.00 -23.15
C VAL A 625 11.96 -5.02 -23.34
N ASP A 626 12.41 -4.60 -24.54
CA ASP A 626 13.79 -4.25 -24.86
C ASP A 626 13.91 -2.74 -25.01
N ILE A 627 14.90 -2.13 -24.35
CA ILE A 627 15.07 -0.67 -24.34
C ILE A 627 16.54 -0.26 -24.29
N SER A 628 16.86 0.83 -25.01
CA SER A 628 18.17 1.47 -25.03
C SER A 628 18.08 2.90 -24.53
N PHE A 629 18.91 3.23 -23.53
CA PHE A 629 19.01 4.56 -22.94
C PHE A 629 20.31 5.22 -23.41
N PRO A 630 20.28 6.27 -24.26
CA PRO A 630 21.47 6.99 -24.66
C PRO A 630 22.11 7.74 -23.49
N LEU A 631 23.39 7.50 -23.20
CA LEU A 631 24.09 8.12 -22.08
C LEU A 631 24.54 9.57 -22.40
N GLY A 632 24.62 10.42 -21.37
CA GLY A 632 24.91 11.83 -21.52
C GLY A 632 23.76 12.66 -22.06
N THR A 633 22.53 12.23 -21.87
CA THR A 633 21.30 12.91 -22.32
C THR A 633 20.28 13.09 -21.21
N PHE A 634 19.33 13.97 -21.43
CA PHE A 634 18.11 14.11 -20.63
C PHE A 634 17.00 13.24 -21.24
N ILE A 635 16.72 12.10 -20.60
CA ILE A 635 15.74 11.12 -21.05
C ILE A 635 14.44 11.29 -20.25
N CYS A 636 13.31 11.42 -20.95
CA CYS A 636 12.00 11.40 -20.33
C CYS A 636 11.26 10.10 -20.66
N VAL A 637 10.69 9.45 -19.65
CA VAL A 637 9.84 8.26 -19.80
C VAL A 637 8.40 8.69 -19.56
N SER A 638 7.60 8.74 -20.62
CA SER A 638 6.20 9.16 -20.61
C SER A 638 5.21 8.02 -20.88
N GLY A 639 3.94 8.33 -20.88
CA GLY A 639 2.84 7.40 -21.16
C GLY A 639 1.73 7.47 -20.09
N VAL A 640 0.60 6.86 -20.37
CA VAL A 640 -0.57 6.89 -19.47
C VAL A 640 -0.30 6.29 -18.09
N SER A 641 -1.15 6.62 -17.11
CA SER A 641 -1.06 6.03 -15.78
C SER A 641 -1.23 4.52 -15.85
N GLY A 642 -0.41 3.76 -15.11
CA GLY A 642 -0.43 2.29 -15.14
C GLY A 642 0.20 1.64 -16.39
N SER A 643 0.80 2.38 -17.34
CA SER A 643 1.42 1.82 -18.56
C SER A 643 2.70 1.00 -18.32
N GLY A 644 3.25 1.01 -17.09
CA GLY A 644 4.44 0.22 -16.71
C GLY A 644 5.73 1.01 -16.56
N LYS A 645 5.71 2.36 -16.59
CA LYS A 645 6.90 3.23 -16.44
C LYS A 645 7.69 2.93 -15.16
N SER A 646 7.03 2.99 -14.00
CA SER A 646 7.67 2.72 -12.70
C SER A 646 8.10 1.26 -12.56
N THR A 647 7.40 0.32 -13.21
CA THR A 647 7.81 -1.09 -13.28
C THR A 647 9.13 -1.24 -14.03
N LEU A 648 9.27 -0.58 -15.20
CA LEU A 648 10.47 -0.63 -16.01
C LEU A 648 11.67 0.04 -15.31
N ILE A 649 11.47 1.24 -14.79
CA ILE A 649 12.56 2.06 -14.25
C ILE A 649 12.81 1.74 -12.77
N ASN A 650 11.80 1.89 -11.88
CA ASN A 650 11.99 1.81 -10.43
C ASN A 650 12.04 0.38 -9.91
N ALA A 651 11.28 -0.56 -10.51
CA ALA A 651 11.21 -1.93 -10.03
C ALA A 651 12.13 -2.90 -10.81
N THR A 652 12.64 -2.52 -11.99
CA THR A 652 13.55 -3.35 -12.78
C THR A 652 14.93 -2.72 -12.91
N LEU A 653 15.07 -1.58 -13.60
CA LEU A 653 16.37 -0.96 -13.91
C LEU A 653 17.12 -0.50 -12.65
N GLN A 654 16.44 0.24 -11.78
CA GLN A 654 17.06 0.83 -10.58
C GLN A 654 17.59 -0.24 -9.61
N PRO A 655 16.85 -1.35 -9.29
CA PRO A 655 17.40 -2.41 -8.44
C PRO A 655 18.60 -3.12 -9.05
N ILE A 656 18.61 -3.40 -10.39
CA ILE A 656 19.76 -3.97 -11.09
C ILE A 656 21.02 -3.13 -10.84
N LEU A 657 20.90 -1.82 -11.09
CA LEU A 657 22.01 -0.89 -10.92
C LEU A 657 22.42 -0.75 -9.46
N SER A 658 21.47 -0.73 -8.54
CA SER A 658 21.75 -0.66 -7.09
C SER A 658 22.43 -1.90 -6.56
N GLN A 659 22.09 -3.09 -7.04
CA GLN A 659 22.83 -4.33 -6.71
C GLN A 659 24.28 -4.24 -7.20
N ARG A 660 24.50 -3.75 -8.41
CA ARG A 660 25.83 -3.63 -9.00
C ARG A 660 26.73 -2.64 -8.28
N PHE A 661 26.20 -1.41 -7.98
CA PHE A 661 27.02 -0.33 -7.42
C PHE A 661 27.06 -0.32 -5.89
N TYR A 662 25.97 -0.74 -5.23
CA TYR A 662 25.81 -0.60 -3.77
C TYR A 662 25.58 -1.91 -3.04
N ARG A 663 25.61 -3.06 -3.73
CA ARG A 663 25.29 -4.38 -3.16
C ARG A 663 23.93 -4.38 -2.44
N SER A 664 22.95 -3.69 -3.03
CA SER A 664 21.57 -3.65 -2.52
C SER A 664 20.98 -5.05 -2.51
N GLU A 665 20.23 -5.38 -1.47
CA GLU A 665 19.50 -6.65 -1.36
C GLU A 665 18.15 -6.62 -2.10
N GLN A 666 17.76 -5.48 -2.68
CA GLN A 666 16.51 -5.35 -3.44
C GLN A 666 16.61 -6.14 -4.74
N GLU A 667 15.72 -7.13 -4.91
CA GLU A 667 15.67 -7.94 -6.13
C GLU A 667 14.97 -7.18 -7.25
N PRO A 668 15.54 -7.13 -8.47
CA PRO A 668 14.89 -6.61 -9.65
C PRO A 668 13.77 -7.54 -10.10
N LEU A 669 12.76 -6.97 -10.76
CA LEU A 669 11.77 -7.78 -11.48
C LEU A 669 12.44 -8.53 -12.65
N PRO A 670 11.82 -9.65 -13.14
CA PRO A 670 12.45 -10.51 -14.14
C PRO A 670 12.87 -9.77 -15.42
N TYR A 671 14.10 -10.00 -15.87
CA TYR A 671 14.71 -9.49 -17.10
C TYR A 671 15.70 -10.51 -17.67
N GLN A 672 16.14 -10.35 -18.93
CA GLN A 672 17.08 -11.27 -19.55
C GLN A 672 18.54 -10.82 -19.39
N SER A 673 18.87 -9.59 -19.77
CA SER A 673 20.23 -9.06 -19.66
C SER A 673 20.25 -7.53 -19.62
N ILE A 674 21.37 -7.00 -19.13
CA ILE A 674 21.68 -5.56 -19.19
C ILE A 674 23.10 -5.36 -19.69
N GLU A 675 23.31 -4.40 -20.60
CA GLU A 675 24.60 -4.09 -21.24
C GLU A 675 24.91 -2.60 -21.04
N GLY A 676 26.19 -2.21 -21.03
CA GLY A 676 26.62 -0.80 -20.97
C GLY A 676 26.75 -0.23 -19.54
N ILE A 677 26.66 -1.05 -18.49
CA ILE A 677 26.83 -0.62 -17.09
C ILE A 677 28.22 -0.03 -16.82
N GLU A 678 29.24 -0.49 -17.54
CA GLU A 678 30.64 -0.06 -17.41
C GLU A 678 30.87 1.42 -17.75
N HIS A 679 29.94 2.04 -18.45
CA HIS A 679 29.98 3.47 -18.78
C HIS A 679 29.41 4.36 -17.68
N ILE A 680 28.84 3.77 -16.62
CA ILE A 680 28.27 4.44 -15.47
C ILE A 680 29.14 4.13 -14.24
N ASP A 681 29.41 5.10 -13.40
CA ASP A 681 30.15 4.92 -12.15
C ASP A 681 29.29 5.00 -10.90
N LYS A 682 28.14 5.64 -10.99
CA LYS A 682 27.22 5.86 -9.88
C LYS A 682 25.77 5.97 -10.36
N VAL A 683 24.85 5.44 -9.57
CA VAL A 683 23.41 5.63 -9.74
C VAL A 683 22.84 6.44 -8.58
N VAL A 684 21.98 7.40 -8.84
CA VAL A 684 21.31 8.21 -7.82
C VAL A 684 19.81 8.14 -8.08
N ASN A 685 19.09 7.54 -7.13
CA ASN A 685 17.63 7.53 -7.17
C ASN A 685 17.07 8.67 -6.33
N VAL A 686 16.25 9.52 -6.94
CA VAL A 686 15.61 10.66 -6.30
C VAL A 686 14.09 10.47 -6.35
N ASP A 687 13.55 9.84 -5.33
CA ASP A 687 12.12 9.55 -5.17
C ASP A 687 11.44 10.55 -4.22
N GLN A 688 10.12 10.50 -4.13
CA GLN A 688 9.29 11.35 -3.27
C GLN A 688 9.26 10.92 -1.81
N SER A 689 9.98 9.86 -1.41
CA SER A 689 10.01 9.40 -0.02
C SER A 689 10.59 10.47 0.90
N PRO A 690 10.10 10.60 2.14
CA PRO A 690 10.60 11.58 3.11
C PRO A 690 12.10 11.42 3.35
N ILE A 691 12.82 12.54 3.56
CA ILE A 691 14.26 12.55 3.89
C ILE A 691 14.58 11.95 5.27
N GLY A 692 13.55 11.56 6.02
CA GLY A 692 13.66 10.85 7.29
C GLY A 692 12.27 10.62 7.89
N ARG A 693 12.19 9.64 8.80
CA ARG A 693 10.92 9.20 9.41
C ARG A 693 10.58 9.89 10.74
N THR A 694 11.48 10.70 11.26
CA THR A 694 11.32 11.34 12.56
C THR A 694 11.38 12.86 12.46
N PRO A 695 10.76 13.61 13.39
CA PRO A 695 10.87 15.08 13.44
C PRO A 695 12.28 15.62 13.61
N ARG A 696 13.26 14.76 13.95
CA ARG A 696 14.68 15.12 14.08
C ARG A 696 15.39 15.26 12.72
N SER A 697 14.89 14.55 11.70
CA SER A 697 15.40 14.68 10.35
C SER A 697 14.93 16.01 9.77
N ASN A 698 15.82 16.77 9.16
CA ASN A 698 15.55 18.07 8.56
C ASN A 698 16.54 18.36 7.42
N PRO A 699 16.32 19.39 6.59
CA PRO A 699 17.21 19.73 5.49
C PRO A 699 18.67 19.94 5.92
N ALA A 700 18.92 20.58 7.06
CA ALA A 700 20.28 20.82 7.52
C ALA A 700 21.03 19.52 7.91
N THR A 701 20.34 18.56 8.51
CA THR A 701 20.94 17.26 8.86
C THR A 701 21.15 16.37 7.64
N TYR A 702 20.21 16.38 6.70
CA TYR A 702 20.27 15.54 5.51
C TYR A 702 21.39 15.98 4.56
N THR A 703 21.55 17.28 4.33
CA THR A 703 22.64 17.84 3.50
C THR A 703 24.01 17.80 4.18
N GLY A 704 24.05 17.47 5.47
CA GLY A 704 25.28 17.48 6.27
C GLY A 704 25.78 18.86 6.67
N VAL A 705 25.09 19.95 6.29
CA VAL A 705 25.51 21.34 6.67
C VAL A 705 25.43 21.58 8.17
N PHE A 706 24.57 20.83 8.88
CA PHE A 706 24.44 20.95 10.32
C PHE A 706 25.72 20.60 11.08
N ALA A 707 26.54 19.69 10.54
CA ALA A 707 27.86 19.38 11.13
C ALA A 707 28.77 20.59 11.09
N ASP A 708 28.82 21.33 9.97
CA ASP A 708 29.63 22.53 9.79
C ASP A 708 29.12 23.68 10.68
N ILE A 709 27.80 23.85 10.80
CA ILE A 709 27.18 24.81 11.71
C ILE A 709 27.57 24.51 13.15
N ARG A 710 27.51 23.27 13.61
CA ARG A 710 27.93 22.88 14.97
C ARG A 710 29.39 23.19 15.22
N ASN A 711 30.25 22.88 14.26
CA ASN A 711 31.70 23.18 14.36
C ASN A 711 31.96 24.67 14.45
N LEU A 712 31.19 25.49 13.71
CA LEU A 712 31.26 26.96 13.82
C LEU A 712 30.89 27.41 15.25
N PHE A 713 29.80 26.89 15.83
CA PHE A 713 29.39 27.26 17.19
C PHE A 713 30.40 26.83 18.25
N VAL A 714 31.08 25.70 18.09
CA VAL A 714 32.18 25.25 18.97
C VAL A 714 33.39 26.16 18.89
N SER A 715 33.64 26.77 17.73
CA SER A 715 34.79 27.67 17.52
C SER A 715 34.64 29.03 18.21
N LEU A 716 33.43 29.37 18.63
CA LEU A 716 33.12 30.64 19.28
C LEU A 716 33.80 30.78 20.66
N PRO A 717 34.25 31.98 21.03
CA PRO A 717 34.94 32.23 22.32
C PRO A 717 34.15 31.74 23.53
N GLU A 718 32.86 32.01 23.55
CA GLU A 718 31.96 31.62 24.64
C GLU A 718 31.83 30.10 24.81
N ALA A 719 31.74 29.36 23.69
CA ALA A 719 31.71 27.91 23.69
C ALA A 719 33.05 27.32 24.16
N LYS A 720 34.17 27.91 23.77
CA LYS A 720 35.50 27.50 24.22
C LYS A 720 35.73 27.72 25.69
N ILE A 721 35.31 28.87 26.22
CA ILE A 721 35.40 29.20 27.67
C ILE A 721 34.63 28.17 28.48
N ARG A 722 33.44 27.74 28.02
CA ARG A 722 32.58 26.74 28.69
C ARG A 722 32.99 25.29 28.40
N GLY A 723 34.03 25.06 27.58
CA GLY A 723 34.49 23.73 27.23
C GLY A 723 33.47 22.91 26.41
N TYR A 724 32.61 23.56 25.64
CA TYR A 724 31.57 22.92 24.87
C TYR A 724 32.14 22.17 23.66
N LYS A 725 31.76 20.92 23.50
CA LYS A 725 32.11 20.03 22.37
C LYS A 725 31.00 19.99 21.31
N PRO A 726 31.23 19.50 20.08
CA PRO A 726 30.21 19.43 19.03
C PRO A 726 28.92 18.71 19.43
N GLY A 727 28.99 17.75 20.37
CA GLY A 727 27.82 17.05 20.92
C GLY A 727 26.85 17.98 21.68
N ARG A 728 27.38 19.06 22.30
CA ARG A 728 26.54 20.05 23.03
C ARG A 728 25.55 20.75 22.11
N PHE A 729 25.94 20.99 20.88
CA PHE A 729 25.13 21.64 19.84
C PHE A 729 24.33 20.61 18.99
N SER A 730 24.24 19.35 19.42
CA SER A 730 23.44 18.32 18.79
C SER A 730 22.13 18.11 19.56
N PHE A 731 20.99 18.17 18.87
CA PHE A 731 19.69 17.84 19.47
C PHE A 731 19.43 16.32 19.55
N ASN A 732 20.34 15.48 19.01
CA ASN A 732 20.24 14.02 19.08
C ASN A 732 20.95 13.41 20.30
N VAL A 733 21.89 14.17 20.91
CA VAL A 733 22.73 13.69 22.02
C VAL A 733 22.33 14.42 23.30
N SER A 734 22.33 13.71 24.42
CA SER A 734 22.11 14.32 25.74
C SER A 734 23.17 15.35 26.10
N GLY A 735 22.85 16.29 26.98
CA GLY A 735 23.74 17.34 27.50
C GLY A 735 23.45 18.73 26.95
N GLY A 736 23.06 18.92 25.68
CA GLY A 736 22.68 20.23 25.14
C GLY A 736 21.27 20.35 24.63
N ARG A 737 20.59 19.22 24.46
CA ARG A 737 19.20 19.16 24.02
C ARG A 737 18.23 19.42 25.17
N CYS A 738 17.01 19.79 24.85
CA CYS A 738 15.89 19.74 25.79
C CYS A 738 15.59 18.29 26.15
N GLU A 739 15.67 17.91 27.41
CA GLU A 739 15.46 16.52 27.82
C GLU A 739 13.97 16.14 27.88
N THR A 740 13.08 17.09 28.07
CA THR A 740 11.61 16.84 28.07
C THR A 740 11.12 16.33 26.71
N CYS A 741 11.49 16.98 25.60
CA CYS A 741 11.17 16.49 24.26
C CYS A 741 12.29 15.66 23.63
N LYS A 742 13.37 15.39 24.37
CA LYS A 742 14.56 14.65 23.89
C LYS A 742 15.11 15.20 22.57
N GLY A 743 15.01 16.52 22.35
CA GLY A 743 15.47 17.20 21.16
C GLY A 743 14.51 17.17 19.95
N ASN A 744 13.30 16.61 20.09
CA ASN A 744 12.30 16.63 19.01
C ASN A 744 11.75 18.04 18.75
N GLY A 745 11.65 18.89 19.81
CA GLY A 745 10.99 20.17 19.77
C GLY A 745 9.48 20.09 19.97
N TYR A 746 8.89 18.92 19.72
CA TYR A 746 7.46 18.65 19.78
C TYR A 746 7.19 17.40 20.62
N LYS A 747 6.01 17.31 21.21
CA LYS A 747 5.43 16.09 21.77
C LYS A 747 4.41 15.55 20.76
N THR A 748 4.46 14.28 20.46
CA THR A 748 3.44 13.61 19.63
C THR A 748 2.32 13.16 20.54
N ILE A 749 1.10 13.56 20.24
CA ILE A 749 -0.12 13.05 20.87
C ILE A 749 -0.71 12.05 19.89
N GLU A 750 -0.62 10.76 20.23
CA GLU A 750 -1.20 9.68 19.42
C GLU A 750 -2.72 9.71 19.57
N MET A 751 -3.43 9.74 18.45
CA MET A 751 -4.89 9.74 18.39
C MET A 751 -5.37 8.44 17.75
N ASN A 752 -6.16 7.63 18.46
CA ASN A 752 -6.57 6.29 18.03
C ASN A 752 -7.31 6.23 16.67
N PHE A 753 -7.95 7.31 16.23
CA PHE A 753 -8.77 7.35 15.01
C PHE A 753 -8.48 8.57 14.11
N LEU A 754 -7.59 9.46 14.51
CA LEU A 754 -7.20 10.67 13.79
C LEU A 754 -5.67 10.69 13.60
N PRO A 755 -5.14 11.49 12.68
CA PRO A 755 -3.70 11.69 12.56
C PRO A 755 -3.09 12.19 13.86
N ASP A 756 -1.88 11.73 14.19
CA ASP A 756 -1.13 12.18 15.35
C ASP A 756 -0.92 13.70 15.32
N VAL A 757 -1.12 14.35 16.45
CA VAL A 757 -0.94 15.79 16.60
C VAL A 757 0.43 16.10 17.21
N LEU A 758 1.18 16.98 16.56
CA LEU A 758 2.46 17.48 17.07
C LEU A 758 2.25 18.79 17.83
N VAL A 759 2.44 18.77 19.15
CA VAL A 759 2.32 19.95 20.00
C VAL A 759 3.72 20.46 20.39
N PRO A 760 4.01 21.77 20.30
CA PRO A 760 5.29 22.33 20.74
C PRO A 760 5.60 21.96 22.18
N CYS A 761 6.86 21.61 22.45
CA CYS A 761 7.29 21.26 23.79
C CYS A 761 7.18 22.49 24.73
N GLU A 762 6.53 22.35 25.87
CA GLU A 762 6.30 23.40 26.85
C GLU A 762 7.59 24.03 27.40
N ASP A 763 8.67 23.25 27.58
CA ASP A 763 9.92 23.74 28.14
C ASP A 763 10.79 24.49 27.13
N CYS A 764 10.92 23.95 25.92
CA CYS A 764 11.80 24.57 24.92
C CYS A 764 11.05 25.37 23.84
N HIS A 765 9.74 25.38 23.85
CA HIS A 765 8.88 26.08 22.87
C HIS A 765 9.30 25.82 21.42
N GLY A 766 9.56 24.57 21.08
CA GLY A 766 10.00 24.17 19.76
C GLY A 766 11.50 24.32 19.48
N ARG A 767 12.28 24.94 20.37
CA ARG A 767 13.70 25.28 20.15
C ARG A 767 14.67 24.09 20.23
N ARG A 768 14.25 22.91 20.71
CA ARG A 768 15.01 21.65 20.75
C ARG A 768 16.16 21.60 21.76
N TYR A 769 16.66 22.71 22.26
CA TYR A 769 17.84 22.83 23.14
C TYR A 769 17.47 23.32 24.53
N ASN A 770 18.38 23.09 25.48
CA ASN A 770 18.29 23.68 26.79
C ASN A 770 18.78 25.16 26.75
N ARG A 771 18.42 25.91 27.82
CA ARG A 771 18.69 27.34 27.92
C ARG A 771 20.18 27.68 27.77
N GLU A 772 21.05 26.92 28.43
CA GLU A 772 22.50 27.17 28.44
C GLU A 772 23.13 27.05 27.05
N THR A 773 22.68 26.07 26.21
CA THR A 773 23.16 25.92 24.85
C THR A 773 22.71 27.10 23.97
N LEU A 774 21.51 27.66 24.24
CA LEU A 774 20.96 28.79 23.47
C LEU A 774 21.61 30.13 23.81
N GLU A 775 22.40 30.23 24.89
CA GLU A 775 23.16 31.44 25.24
C GLU A 775 24.32 31.68 24.28
N VAL A 776 24.93 30.63 23.72
CA VAL A 776 26.02 30.77 22.73
C VAL A 776 25.45 31.31 21.43
N ARG A 777 25.97 32.43 20.95
CA ARG A 777 25.45 33.17 19.81
C ARG A 777 26.53 33.49 18.78
N TYR A 778 26.18 33.26 17.51
CA TYR A 778 26.96 33.72 16.37
C TYR A 778 26.21 34.86 15.67
N ARG A 779 26.81 36.03 15.53
CA ARG A 779 26.17 37.28 15.01
C ARG A 779 24.79 37.53 15.66
N GLY A 780 24.68 37.32 16.97
CA GLY A 780 23.46 37.53 17.76
C GLY A 780 22.42 36.43 17.69
N LYS A 781 22.62 35.37 16.91
CA LYS A 781 21.71 34.25 16.73
C LYS A 781 22.19 32.97 17.43
N SER A 782 21.31 32.30 18.16
CA SER A 782 21.55 30.99 18.76
C SER A 782 21.46 29.89 17.69
N ILE A 783 21.91 28.70 18.03
CA ILE A 783 21.80 27.54 17.09
C ILE A 783 20.34 27.18 16.74
N ALA A 784 19.40 27.43 17.66
CA ALA A 784 17.96 27.25 17.38
C ALA A 784 17.45 28.33 16.41
N ASP A 785 17.87 29.59 16.57
CA ASP A 785 17.51 30.66 15.63
C ASP A 785 18.04 30.37 14.23
N VAL A 786 19.24 29.77 14.11
CA VAL A 786 19.82 29.38 12.82
C VAL A 786 18.99 28.25 12.17
N LEU A 787 18.54 27.26 12.95
CA LEU A 787 17.66 26.22 12.43
C LEU A 787 16.27 26.74 11.99
N ASP A 788 15.82 27.84 12.61
CA ASP A 788 14.55 28.50 12.25
C ASP A 788 14.68 29.48 11.05
N MET A 789 15.90 29.77 10.60
CA MET A 789 16.10 30.56 9.39
C MET A 789 15.63 29.85 8.16
N THR A 790 15.01 30.61 7.23
CA THR A 790 14.79 30.09 5.86
C THR A 790 16.14 29.96 5.14
N ILE A 791 16.20 29.10 4.12
CA ILE A 791 17.44 28.93 3.34
C ILE A 791 17.93 30.26 2.75
N ASN A 792 17.02 31.11 2.25
CA ASN A 792 17.39 32.43 1.75
C ASN A 792 18.07 33.29 2.82
N MET A 793 17.52 33.36 4.04
CA MET A 793 18.13 34.09 5.15
C MET A 793 19.46 33.46 5.57
N ALA A 794 19.58 32.14 5.54
CA ALA A 794 20.79 31.44 5.90
C ALA A 794 21.93 31.69 4.88
N VAL A 795 21.60 31.81 3.58
CA VAL A 795 22.57 32.16 2.53
C VAL A 795 23.18 33.53 2.82
N GLU A 796 22.36 34.52 3.14
CA GLU A 796 22.84 35.89 3.52
C GLU A 796 23.62 35.87 4.84
N PHE A 797 23.12 35.11 5.84
CA PHE A 797 23.74 35.04 7.17
C PHE A 797 25.13 34.40 7.16
N PHE A 798 25.33 33.38 6.33
CA PHE A 798 26.59 32.63 6.21
C PHE A 798 27.43 33.02 4.99
N GLU A 799 27.22 34.18 4.37
CA GLU A 799 27.90 34.61 3.14
C GLU A 799 29.43 34.50 3.22
N ASN A 800 30.01 34.74 4.42
CA ASN A 800 31.46 34.74 4.67
C ASN A 800 31.98 33.35 5.18
N ILE A 801 31.18 32.30 5.12
CA ILE A 801 31.58 30.94 5.56
C ILE A 801 31.40 29.97 4.40
N PRO A 802 32.41 29.80 3.53
CA PRO A 802 32.31 29.03 2.29
C PRO A 802 31.86 27.59 2.49
N ALA A 803 32.30 26.90 3.57
CA ALA A 803 31.96 25.54 3.87
C ALA A 803 30.45 25.34 4.13
N ILE A 804 29.79 26.31 4.74
CA ILE A 804 28.37 26.32 5.00
C ILE A 804 27.62 26.82 3.76
N LEU A 805 28.07 27.95 3.21
CA LEU A 805 27.44 28.63 2.09
C LEU A 805 27.29 27.72 0.87
N SER A 806 28.32 26.96 0.51
CA SER A 806 28.31 26.08 -0.67
C SER A 806 27.18 25.03 -0.60
N LYS A 807 26.92 24.49 0.60
CA LYS A 807 25.85 23.47 0.79
C LYS A 807 24.45 24.08 0.85
N ILE A 808 24.33 25.32 1.44
CA ILE A 808 23.01 25.99 1.56
C ILE A 808 22.60 26.59 0.21
N LYS A 809 23.55 27.11 -0.57
CA LYS A 809 23.26 27.72 -1.86
C LYS A 809 22.67 26.73 -2.86
N VAL A 810 23.09 25.47 -2.83
CA VAL A 810 22.51 24.44 -3.69
C VAL A 810 21.03 24.19 -3.36
N LEU A 811 20.65 24.29 -2.07
CA LEU A 811 19.23 24.22 -1.69
C LEU A 811 18.42 25.40 -2.24
N GLN A 812 19.03 26.60 -2.27
CA GLN A 812 18.43 27.79 -2.89
C GLN A 812 18.29 27.60 -4.41
N ASP A 813 19.33 27.11 -5.07
CA ASP A 813 19.39 26.92 -6.52
C ASP A 813 18.32 25.92 -7.03
N VAL A 814 17.89 24.93 -6.21
CA VAL A 814 16.79 24.02 -6.54
C VAL A 814 15.40 24.58 -6.17
N GLY A 815 15.30 25.88 -5.84
CA GLY A 815 14.03 26.54 -5.54
C GLY A 815 13.49 26.32 -4.12
N LEU A 816 14.32 25.85 -3.16
CA LEU A 816 13.92 25.63 -1.76
C LEU A 816 14.26 26.78 -0.82
N GLY A 817 14.45 27.98 -1.36
CA GLY A 817 14.85 29.16 -0.56
C GLY A 817 13.91 29.52 0.58
N TYR A 818 12.65 29.12 0.50
CA TYR A 818 11.59 29.44 1.45
C TYR A 818 11.49 28.48 2.65
N ILE A 819 11.98 27.23 2.56
CA ILE A 819 11.92 26.26 3.66
C ILE A 819 12.92 26.62 4.75
N LYS A 820 12.65 26.21 5.99
CA LYS A 820 13.57 26.42 7.12
C LYS A 820 14.65 25.33 7.15
N LEU A 821 15.87 25.68 7.56
CA LEU A 821 16.98 24.72 7.73
C LEU A 821 16.61 23.56 8.67
N GLY A 822 15.91 23.85 9.77
CA GLY A 822 15.49 22.88 10.79
C GLY A 822 14.07 22.37 10.61
N GLN A 823 13.40 22.56 9.46
CA GLN A 823 12.04 22.08 9.20
C GLN A 823 11.96 20.56 9.32
N PRO A 824 11.07 20.00 10.15
CA PRO A 824 10.95 18.56 10.28
C PRO A 824 10.63 17.87 8.94
N SER A 825 11.26 16.74 8.67
CA SER A 825 11.03 15.98 7.43
C SER A 825 9.57 15.53 7.24
N THR A 826 8.85 15.38 8.34
CA THR A 826 7.41 14.99 8.33
C THR A 826 6.48 16.11 7.85
N THR A 827 6.96 17.36 7.81
CA THR A 827 6.21 18.54 7.35
C THR A 827 6.58 18.95 5.93
N LEU A 828 7.58 18.31 5.32
CA LEU A 828 7.96 18.56 3.93
C LEU A 828 7.01 17.80 3.00
N SER A 829 6.64 18.42 1.88
CA SER A 829 5.94 17.74 0.79
C SER A 829 6.87 16.73 0.09
N GLY A 830 6.28 15.81 -0.69
CA GLY A 830 7.04 14.85 -1.49
C GLY A 830 8.04 15.52 -2.42
N GLY A 831 7.60 16.56 -3.14
CA GLY A 831 8.46 17.34 -4.05
C GLY A 831 9.55 18.13 -3.34
N GLU A 832 9.28 18.70 -2.15
CA GLU A 832 10.31 19.36 -1.33
C GLU A 832 11.38 18.37 -0.87
N SER A 833 10.95 17.20 -0.37
CA SER A 833 11.85 16.11 0.04
C SER A 833 12.74 15.65 -1.12
N GLN A 834 12.19 15.50 -2.30
CA GLN A 834 12.89 15.13 -3.52
C GLN A 834 13.94 16.19 -3.91
N ARG A 835 13.58 17.47 -3.88
CA ARG A 835 14.53 18.57 -4.17
C ARG A 835 15.64 18.68 -3.13
N VAL A 836 15.39 18.38 -1.84
CA VAL A 836 16.45 18.30 -0.81
C VAL A 836 17.43 17.17 -1.14
N LYS A 837 16.94 16.00 -1.60
CA LYS A 837 17.77 14.88 -2.04
C LYS A 837 18.63 15.28 -3.24
N LEU A 838 18.00 15.88 -4.24
CA LEU A 838 18.70 16.38 -5.43
C LEU A 838 19.79 17.40 -5.06
N ALA A 839 19.48 18.39 -4.22
CA ALA A 839 20.46 19.38 -3.75
C ALA A 839 21.65 18.72 -3.04
N THR A 840 21.41 17.68 -2.24
CA THR A 840 22.48 16.96 -1.55
C THR A 840 23.44 16.27 -2.52
N GLU A 841 22.92 15.71 -3.59
CA GLU A 841 23.75 15.07 -4.63
C GLU A 841 24.51 16.13 -5.47
N LEU A 842 23.86 17.24 -5.79
CA LEU A 842 24.49 18.38 -6.50
C LEU A 842 25.66 19.00 -5.71
N ALA A 843 25.62 18.98 -4.38
CA ALA A 843 26.70 19.48 -3.53
C ALA A 843 27.94 18.56 -3.50
N LYS A 844 27.84 17.32 -4.01
CA LYS A 844 28.94 16.35 -4.08
C LYS A 844 29.79 16.59 -5.33
N ARG A 845 31.03 16.10 -5.31
CA ARG A 845 31.91 16.13 -6.48
C ARG A 845 31.31 15.28 -7.61
N ASP A 846 31.19 15.87 -8.77
CA ASP A 846 30.63 15.25 -9.96
C ASP A 846 31.72 14.54 -10.76
N THR A 847 31.41 13.38 -11.35
CA THR A 847 32.32 12.57 -12.18
C THR A 847 31.99 12.66 -13.67
N GLY A 848 30.82 13.21 -14.03
CA GLY A 848 30.33 13.27 -15.40
C GLY A 848 29.84 11.93 -15.97
N ARG A 849 29.75 10.85 -15.14
CA ARG A 849 29.23 9.53 -15.54
C ARG A 849 28.19 8.99 -14.57
N THR A 850 27.52 9.89 -13.86
CA THR A 850 26.46 9.50 -12.93
C THR A 850 25.12 9.38 -13.65
N LEU A 851 24.38 8.32 -13.35
CA LEU A 851 22.99 8.15 -13.79
C LEU A 851 22.03 8.60 -12.68
N TYR A 852 21.25 9.62 -12.96
CA TYR A 852 20.18 10.12 -12.08
C TYR A 852 18.84 9.55 -12.54
N ILE A 853 18.07 8.97 -11.62
CA ILE A 853 16.69 8.51 -11.85
C ILE A 853 15.77 9.36 -10.97
N LEU A 854 14.83 10.07 -11.58
CA LEU A 854 13.87 10.91 -10.90
C LEU A 854 12.45 10.44 -11.23
N ASP A 855 11.61 10.32 -10.20
CA ASP A 855 10.22 9.90 -10.34
C ASP A 855 9.30 11.08 -10.06
N GLU A 856 8.61 11.56 -11.11
CA GLU A 856 7.69 12.69 -11.11
C GLU A 856 8.21 13.94 -10.34
N PRO A 857 9.37 14.50 -10.74
CA PRO A 857 10.00 15.59 -9.98
C PRO A 857 9.26 16.93 -10.05
N THR A 858 8.25 17.08 -10.90
CA THR A 858 7.45 18.31 -11.01
C THR A 858 6.23 18.33 -10.12
N THR A 859 6.03 17.27 -9.32
CA THR A 859 4.91 17.16 -8.37
C THR A 859 4.83 18.37 -7.44
N GLY A 860 3.69 19.04 -7.40
CA GLY A 860 3.44 20.21 -6.54
C GLY A 860 4.23 21.46 -6.93
N LEU A 861 4.71 21.55 -8.16
CA LEU A 861 5.49 22.69 -8.63
C LEU A 861 4.66 23.62 -9.52
N HIS A 862 4.78 24.91 -9.24
CA HIS A 862 4.33 25.96 -10.14
C HIS A 862 5.24 26.03 -11.39
N PHE A 863 4.76 26.54 -12.52
CA PHE A 863 5.52 26.68 -13.78
C PHE A 863 6.92 27.29 -13.60
N GLU A 864 7.05 28.33 -12.77
CA GLU A 864 8.34 28.95 -12.48
C GLU A 864 9.30 28.02 -11.73
N ASP A 865 8.77 27.21 -10.80
CA ASP A 865 9.57 26.22 -10.07
C ASP A 865 10.04 25.09 -11.02
N ILE A 866 9.19 24.68 -11.99
CA ILE A 866 9.54 23.72 -13.04
C ILE A 866 10.68 24.28 -13.92
N ARG A 867 10.60 25.55 -14.33
CA ARG A 867 11.64 26.21 -15.10
C ARG A 867 12.99 26.19 -14.35
N VAL A 868 12.98 26.49 -13.06
CA VAL A 868 14.19 26.45 -12.22
C VAL A 868 14.73 25.02 -12.13
N LEU A 869 13.88 24.02 -11.90
CA LEU A 869 14.27 22.61 -11.83
C LEU A 869 14.91 22.14 -13.13
N LEU A 870 14.27 22.42 -14.29
CA LEU A 870 14.81 22.06 -15.60
C LEU A 870 16.18 22.70 -15.86
N GLY A 871 16.38 23.95 -15.42
CA GLY A 871 17.68 24.59 -15.48
C GLY A 871 18.77 23.88 -14.68
N VAL A 872 18.41 23.31 -13.53
CA VAL A 872 19.33 22.50 -12.71
C VAL A 872 19.62 21.15 -13.36
N LEU A 873 18.59 20.45 -13.88
CA LEU A 873 18.75 19.16 -14.54
C LEU A 873 19.61 19.29 -15.81
N ASN A 874 19.38 20.31 -16.63
CA ASN A 874 20.19 20.58 -17.81
C ASN A 874 21.67 20.83 -17.46
N LYS A 875 21.98 21.58 -16.40
CA LYS A 875 23.36 21.77 -15.93
C LYS A 875 24.05 20.45 -15.52
N LEU A 876 23.31 19.47 -15.02
CA LEU A 876 23.86 18.15 -14.72
C LEU A 876 24.20 17.38 -16.00
N VAL A 877 23.30 17.41 -16.98
CA VAL A 877 23.54 16.77 -18.28
C VAL A 877 24.70 17.41 -19.01
N ASP A 878 24.81 18.74 -19.00
CA ASP A 878 25.93 19.49 -19.61
C ASP A 878 27.29 19.11 -19.03
N LYS A 879 27.33 18.57 -17.81
CA LYS A 879 28.55 18.01 -17.20
C LYS A 879 28.84 16.56 -17.63
N GLY A 880 28.06 15.97 -18.52
CA GLY A 880 28.22 14.60 -19.03
C GLY A 880 27.37 13.54 -18.35
N ASN A 881 26.59 13.87 -17.34
CA ASN A 881 25.73 12.92 -16.64
C ASN A 881 24.51 12.52 -17.47
N THR A 882 23.91 11.39 -17.13
CA THR A 882 22.66 10.93 -17.72
C THR A 882 21.51 11.13 -16.73
N ILE A 883 20.39 11.65 -17.22
CA ILE A 883 19.19 11.81 -16.39
C ILE A 883 18.05 11.03 -17.04
N ILE A 884 17.39 10.19 -16.25
CA ILE A 884 16.12 9.51 -16.59
C ILE A 884 15.04 10.09 -15.69
N VAL A 885 14.02 10.68 -16.27
CA VAL A 885 12.85 11.23 -15.54
C VAL A 885 11.61 10.51 -15.97
N ILE A 886 10.84 9.98 -15.02
CA ILE A 886 9.48 9.51 -15.26
C ILE A 886 8.56 10.73 -15.11
N GLU A 887 7.81 11.11 -16.16
CA GLU A 887 7.01 12.33 -16.12
C GLU A 887 5.77 12.30 -17.01
N HIS A 888 4.80 13.12 -16.62
CA HIS A 888 3.56 13.38 -17.34
C HIS A 888 3.42 14.86 -17.76
N ASN A 889 4.22 15.73 -17.15
CA ASN A 889 4.21 17.17 -17.44
C ASN A 889 4.77 17.45 -18.83
N LEU A 890 3.97 18.10 -19.69
CA LEU A 890 4.33 18.39 -21.08
C LEU A 890 5.54 19.33 -21.20
N ASP A 891 5.74 20.24 -20.24
CA ASP A 891 6.89 21.13 -20.23
C ASP A 891 8.20 20.37 -20.05
N VAL A 892 8.19 19.30 -19.24
CA VAL A 892 9.36 18.42 -19.08
C VAL A 892 9.54 17.55 -20.31
N ILE A 893 8.46 16.96 -20.82
CA ILE A 893 8.49 16.09 -22.01
C ILE A 893 9.07 16.86 -23.21
N LYS A 894 8.58 18.08 -23.48
CA LYS A 894 9.07 18.90 -24.60
C LYS A 894 10.52 19.37 -24.43
N SER A 895 11.04 19.39 -23.18
CA SER A 895 12.41 19.81 -22.86
C SER A 895 13.43 18.67 -22.90
N ALA A 896 13.02 17.40 -23.01
CA ALA A 896 13.89 16.24 -22.98
C ALA A 896 14.66 16.04 -24.28
N ASP A 897 15.92 15.60 -24.24
CA ASP A 897 16.71 15.24 -25.43
C ASP A 897 16.19 13.95 -26.07
N TYR A 898 15.73 13.01 -25.26
CA TYR A 898 15.24 11.70 -25.68
C TYR A 898 13.98 11.33 -24.93
N LEU A 899 12.98 10.84 -25.66
CA LEU A 899 11.68 10.48 -25.13
C LEU A 899 11.44 8.98 -25.32
N ILE A 900 10.94 8.33 -24.29
CA ILE A 900 10.46 6.96 -24.30
C ILE A 900 8.99 7.01 -23.92
N ASP A 901 8.09 6.63 -24.81
CA ASP A 901 6.64 6.61 -24.53
C ASP A 901 6.12 5.20 -24.39
N MET A 902 5.42 4.94 -23.29
CA MET A 902 4.90 3.62 -22.93
C MET A 902 3.37 3.61 -22.95
N GLY A 903 2.80 2.49 -23.43
CA GLY A 903 1.36 2.37 -23.51
C GLY A 903 0.89 1.07 -24.15
N PRO A 904 -0.20 1.12 -24.96
CA PRO A 904 -1.08 2.29 -25.24
C PRO A 904 -2.00 2.70 -24.09
N ASP A 905 -2.34 1.76 -23.17
CA ASP A 905 -3.23 1.97 -22.04
C ASP A 905 -2.58 1.52 -20.73
N GLY A 906 -3.31 1.58 -19.62
CA GLY A 906 -2.88 1.08 -18.30
C GLY A 906 -3.08 -0.42 -18.12
N GLY A 907 -2.50 -1.00 -17.07
CA GLY A 907 -2.70 -2.40 -16.67
C GLY A 907 -2.32 -3.41 -17.77
N ARG A 908 -3.20 -4.39 -18.02
CA ARG A 908 -2.98 -5.43 -19.02
C ARG A 908 -2.90 -4.90 -20.46
N GLY A 909 -3.53 -3.75 -20.73
CA GLY A 909 -3.48 -3.07 -22.04
C GLY A 909 -2.16 -2.37 -22.32
N GLY A 910 -1.34 -2.12 -21.28
CA GLY A 910 -0.05 -1.44 -21.36
C GLY A 910 1.16 -2.37 -21.48
N GLY A 911 2.29 -1.90 -20.95
CA GLY A 911 3.52 -2.68 -20.82
C GLY A 911 4.34 -2.81 -22.10
N ARG A 912 4.12 -1.92 -23.09
CA ARG A 912 4.89 -1.86 -24.36
C ARG A 912 5.54 -0.50 -24.51
N ILE A 913 6.65 -0.45 -25.21
CA ILE A 913 7.23 0.79 -25.71
C ILE A 913 6.53 1.09 -27.04
N LEU A 914 5.94 2.27 -27.13
CA LEU A 914 5.26 2.74 -28.35
C LEU A 914 6.19 3.58 -29.21
N PHE A 915 7.08 4.33 -28.58
CA PHE A 915 7.97 5.24 -29.26
C PHE A 915 9.28 5.45 -28.50
N THR A 916 10.37 5.63 -29.23
CA THR A 916 11.66 6.09 -28.72
C THR A 916 12.27 7.07 -29.74
N GLY A 917 12.71 8.24 -29.27
CA GLY A 917 13.28 9.27 -30.14
C GLY A 917 13.15 10.65 -29.55
N THR A 918 13.17 11.68 -30.36
CA THR A 918 12.99 13.08 -29.91
C THR A 918 11.49 13.41 -29.72
N PRO A 919 11.16 14.38 -28.85
CA PRO A 919 9.78 14.83 -28.69
C PRO A 919 9.11 15.29 -29.99
N GLU A 920 9.85 15.96 -30.87
CA GLU A 920 9.38 16.42 -32.17
C GLU A 920 9.01 15.26 -33.07
N ALA A 921 9.80 14.18 -33.04
CA ALA A 921 9.55 12.99 -33.87
C ALA A 921 8.24 12.30 -33.45
N LEU A 922 7.98 12.22 -32.12
CA LEU A 922 6.70 11.70 -31.62
C LEU A 922 5.53 12.60 -32.04
N ALA A 923 5.69 13.91 -31.92
CA ALA A 923 4.64 14.86 -32.32
C ALA A 923 4.32 14.80 -33.82
N ALA A 924 5.32 14.52 -34.67
CA ALA A 924 5.15 14.38 -36.13
C ALA A 924 4.49 13.05 -36.55
N ASP A 925 4.57 12.01 -35.72
CA ASP A 925 4.00 10.70 -36.01
C ASP A 925 2.47 10.71 -35.82
N LEU A 926 1.74 10.76 -36.92
CA LEU A 926 0.27 10.77 -36.97
C LEU A 926 -0.36 9.38 -36.83
N GLN A 927 0.41 8.32 -36.99
CA GLN A 927 -0.08 6.94 -36.94
C GLN A 927 0.21 6.25 -35.63
N THR A 928 0.87 6.92 -34.70
CA THR A 928 1.23 6.35 -33.40
C THR A 928 0.01 6.03 -32.53
N GLU A 929 0.06 4.92 -31.79
CA GLU A 929 -0.90 4.59 -30.72
C GLU A 929 -0.65 5.39 -29.43
N SER A 930 0.36 6.25 -29.41
CA SER A 930 0.70 7.07 -28.24
C SER A 930 -0.43 8.02 -27.85
N ARG A 931 -0.85 7.95 -26.61
CA ARG A 931 -1.81 8.90 -26.04
C ARG A 931 -1.17 10.23 -25.68
N THR A 932 0.16 10.28 -25.57
CA THR A 932 0.94 11.50 -25.29
C THR A 932 1.07 12.38 -26.54
N ALA A 933 1.21 11.78 -27.72
CA ALA A 933 1.49 12.48 -28.98
C ALA A 933 0.51 13.63 -29.34
N PRO A 934 -0.82 13.49 -29.21
CA PRO A 934 -1.75 14.57 -29.53
C PRO A 934 -1.56 15.82 -28.65
N PHE A 935 -1.31 15.62 -27.35
CA PHE A 935 -1.09 16.71 -26.39
C PHE A 935 0.27 17.40 -26.64
N LEU A 936 1.31 16.61 -26.87
CA LEU A 936 2.65 17.12 -27.18
C LEU A 936 2.65 17.93 -28.49
N ARG A 937 1.92 17.48 -29.50
CA ARG A 937 1.76 18.19 -30.78
C ARG A 937 1.14 19.57 -30.58
N LYS A 938 0.05 19.63 -29.79
CA LYS A 938 -0.60 20.89 -29.43
C LYS A 938 0.35 21.83 -28.71
N GLU A 939 1.11 21.31 -27.74
CA GLU A 939 2.06 22.09 -26.96
C GLU A 939 3.21 22.65 -27.80
N LEU A 940 3.80 21.83 -28.68
CA LEU A 940 4.88 22.26 -29.57
C LEU A 940 4.42 23.24 -30.68
N SER A 941 3.12 23.23 -31.04
CA SER A 941 2.56 24.15 -32.03
C SER A 941 2.25 25.54 -31.45
N GLN A 942 2.17 25.67 -30.14
CA GLN A 942 1.92 26.93 -29.43
C GLN A 942 3.21 27.67 -29.01
N GLY A 943 4.38 27.01 -29.07
CA GLY A 943 5.72 27.58 -28.82
C GLY A 943 6.39 27.87 -30.15
#